data_d92b88b8451bf71dcdcc97de5f7663dd
#
_entry.id   d92b88b8451bf71dcdcc97de5f7663dd
#
_cell.length_a   1.000
_cell.length_b   1.000
_cell.length_c   1.000
_cell.angle_alpha   90.00
_cell.angle_beta   90.00
_cell.angle_gamma   90.00
#
_symmetry.space_group_name_H-M   'P 1'
#
loop_
_entity.id
_entity.type
_entity.pdbx_description
1 polymer ?
#
loop_
_entity_poly.entity_id
_entity_poly.type
_entity_poly.pdbx_seq_one_letter_code
_entity_poly.pdbx_strand_id
1 'polypeptide(L)'
;MAAPEIVEGPGWLPVGEEPHPTGNITHLSVLRNDGISVLSLPSGDIDTRGEPATGMYARDTRHLSRLRFTFGGVPPILLDARQPETALSAIFTNPALRDSAGRTIPAQSLVVRRRRVISGGLIESLSVSNYSHGTLEVDLRVEFGADFKDIFEVRGYPRRAPAAPVRGRCEANCVVFRYQGADDVTRTTTVTFSETPVHLSTRDARFVIALGPRDTREFSIEVTIDGAAAGPSVLTATAEVQRQQREWLSAATHVETDRDDINALLRRSLLYIHALRTTTGTDEYLAAGVPWFDTLFGRDSLIAGMELLAFAPAVLRTTLLVLAKYQADEDDPAHDATPGKMPHELRWGELARAGEVPFGRYYGSVDGTPLFIVAAWEYFRWTNDRETLRQLWPNIQGAMWWCRDQMLVGPRGFVAYSRVSSAGLENQGWKDSHDCIVWPDGRLVEPAIALAEVQGYVAAALAAYSAIAGALGKPDAEDAAIVASDFARQVDAAYGHEHLGYVLCLDGAGEPVPTPASNAGHLLWSGTARADYARAAAHRLMQPDMFSGWGVRTLASTVPGYNPLGYHTGSVWPHDNALILAGMRRYGFDDLAERLGTALIETALSFPDYHVPELFSGDAREFRAVPTPYPVASRPQAWSAAAMPGVFTAMLGLQPGRPGQLRVVRPMLPGGIQSLNLRNLAFAGETLDLIFRRQGRHVSVEVERQPGSIEVVLSQAYPGHGAIGP
;
A
#
# COMPACT_ATOMS: atom_id res chain seq x y z
N MET A 1 -2.83 -34.22 13.66
CA MET A 1 -2.65 -34.54 12.24
C MET A 1 -1.15 -34.48 11.95
N ALA A 2 -0.62 -35.33 11.07
CA ALA A 2 0.77 -35.15 10.62
C ALA A 2 0.87 -33.80 9.89
N ALA A 3 2.01 -33.11 10.07
CA ALA A 3 2.31 -31.90 9.30
C ALA A 3 2.20 -32.25 7.79
N PRO A 4 1.65 -31.37 6.94
CA PRO A 4 1.60 -31.62 5.53
C PRO A 4 3.00 -31.84 4.97
N GLU A 5 3.14 -32.78 4.04
CA GLU A 5 4.42 -33.05 3.38
C GLU A 5 4.82 -31.83 2.56
N ILE A 6 6.04 -31.31 2.78
CA ILE A 6 6.55 -30.13 2.07
C ILE A 6 6.80 -30.54 0.62
N VAL A 7 6.12 -29.87 -0.31
CA VAL A 7 6.28 -30.09 -1.75
C VAL A 7 7.38 -29.17 -2.27
N GLU A 8 8.45 -29.78 -2.80
CA GLU A 8 9.50 -29.06 -3.53
C GLU A 8 8.96 -28.67 -4.92
N GLY A 9 8.90 -27.37 -5.19
CA GLY A 9 8.62 -26.87 -6.53
C GLY A 9 9.80 -27.18 -7.48
N PRO A 10 9.56 -27.21 -8.79
CA PRO A 10 10.60 -27.52 -9.76
C PRO A 10 11.74 -26.51 -9.69
N GLY A 11 12.70 -26.81 -8.85
CA GLY A 11 13.95 -26.09 -8.75
C GLY A 11 13.91 -24.73 -8.05
N TRP A 12 13.01 -24.43 -7.13
CA TRP A 12 13.01 -23.21 -6.34
C TRP A 12 14.19 -23.13 -5.38
N LEU A 13 14.71 -21.92 -5.17
CA LEU A 13 15.72 -21.70 -4.15
C LEU A 13 15.05 -21.89 -2.78
N PRO A 14 15.65 -22.64 -1.85
CA PRO A 14 15.17 -22.68 -0.49
C PRO A 14 15.24 -21.23 0.05
N VAL A 15 14.10 -20.68 0.44
CA VAL A 15 14.05 -19.41 1.13
C VAL A 15 14.54 -19.70 2.55
N GLY A 16 15.84 -19.55 2.78
CA GLY A 16 16.34 -19.10 4.06
C GLY A 16 15.77 -17.71 4.33
N GLU A 17 16.04 -17.10 5.46
CA GLU A 17 15.56 -15.74 5.81
C GLU A 17 15.33 -14.87 4.57
N GLU A 18 14.09 -14.42 4.33
CA GLU A 18 13.79 -13.57 3.17
C GLU A 18 14.84 -12.45 3.11
N PRO A 19 15.53 -12.25 1.97
CA PRO A 19 16.49 -11.17 1.88
C PRO A 19 15.75 -9.85 2.10
N HIS A 20 15.98 -9.23 3.24
CA HIS A 20 15.47 -7.89 3.48
C HIS A 20 16.29 -6.91 2.63
N PRO A 21 15.62 -5.95 1.96
CA PRO A 21 16.34 -4.92 1.22
C PRO A 21 17.36 -4.25 2.14
N THR A 22 18.62 -4.24 1.73
CA THR A 22 19.68 -3.57 2.50
C THR A 22 19.73 -2.10 2.13
N GLY A 23 19.85 -1.23 3.13
CA GLY A 23 20.00 0.20 2.92
C GLY A 23 18.89 1.03 3.57
N ASN A 24 18.81 2.27 3.18
CA ASN A 24 17.81 3.23 3.64
C ASN A 24 17.22 3.97 2.44
N ILE A 25 15.94 3.76 2.14
CA ILE A 25 15.24 4.41 1.02
C ILE A 25 14.43 5.63 1.46
N THR A 26 14.42 5.98 2.74
CA THR A 26 13.57 7.07 3.27
C THR A 26 13.92 8.45 2.72
N HIS A 27 15.15 8.64 2.21
CA HIS A 27 15.63 9.88 1.61
C HIS A 27 15.38 9.95 0.09
N LEU A 28 14.94 8.87 -0.54
CA LEU A 28 14.70 8.84 -1.99
C LEU A 28 13.40 9.56 -2.35
N SER A 29 13.40 10.21 -3.49
CA SER A 29 12.18 10.70 -4.15
C SER A 29 11.49 9.55 -4.90
N VAL A 30 10.18 9.46 -4.78
CA VAL A 30 9.37 8.42 -5.44
C VAL A 30 8.28 9.08 -6.28
N LEU A 31 8.33 8.91 -7.59
CA LEU A 31 7.24 9.25 -8.51
C LEU A 31 6.56 7.96 -8.96
N ARG A 32 5.25 7.97 -9.03
CA ARG A 32 4.47 6.84 -9.58
C ARG A 32 3.24 7.33 -10.33
N ASN A 33 3.01 6.72 -11.48
CA ASN A 33 1.78 6.89 -12.25
C ASN A 33 1.56 5.65 -13.13
N ASP A 34 0.35 5.12 -13.11
CA ASP A 34 -0.16 4.01 -13.94
C ASP A 34 0.86 2.85 -14.14
N GLY A 35 1.26 2.21 -13.03
CA GLY A 35 2.13 1.04 -13.05
C GLY A 35 3.60 1.31 -13.37
N ILE A 36 4.01 2.57 -13.52
CA ILE A 36 5.41 2.97 -13.63
C ILE A 36 5.83 3.71 -12.37
N SER A 37 6.92 3.29 -11.75
CA SER A 37 7.52 3.96 -10.60
C SER A 37 8.96 4.36 -10.86
N VAL A 38 9.36 5.51 -10.32
CA VAL A 38 10.74 6.03 -10.42
C VAL A 38 11.23 6.39 -9.04
N LEU A 39 12.27 5.70 -8.60
CA LEU A 39 13.02 6.02 -7.38
C LEU A 39 14.30 6.74 -7.79
N SER A 40 14.54 7.89 -7.20
CA SER A 40 15.73 8.70 -7.48
C SER A 40 16.23 9.42 -6.23
N LEU A 41 17.45 9.89 -6.25
CA LEU A 41 17.91 10.89 -5.29
C LEU A 41 17.01 12.14 -5.37
N PRO A 42 17.00 13.01 -4.35
CA PRO A 42 16.26 14.28 -4.41
C PRO A 42 16.68 15.16 -5.61
N SER A 43 17.94 15.05 -6.06
CA SER A 43 18.42 15.67 -7.30
C SER A 43 17.69 15.20 -8.56
N GLY A 44 16.98 14.07 -8.49
CA GLY A 44 16.43 13.35 -9.63
C GLY A 44 17.42 12.35 -10.26
N ASP A 45 18.64 12.21 -9.73
CA ASP A 45 19.59 11.26 -10.27
C ASP A 45 19.20 9.82 -9.92
N ILE A 46 19.27 8.95 -10.90
CA ILE A 46 19.21 7.50 -10.77
C ILE A 46 20.64 7.01 -10.92
N ASP A 47 21.19 6.39 -9.89
CA ASP A 47 22.53 5.78 -9.92
C ASP A 47 22.61 4.60 -8.95
N THR A 48 22.39 3.41 -9.46
CA THR A 48 22.36 2.15 -8.68
C THR A 48 23.71 1.76 -8.06
N ARG A 49 24.81 2.43 -8.42
CA ARG A 49 26.12 2.19 -7.81
C ARG A 49 26.25 2.85 -6.43
N GLY A 50 25.58 3.96 -6.22
CA GLY A 50 25.51 4.63 -4.91
C GLY A 50 24.27 4.21 -4.11
N GLU A 51 23.13 4.10 -4.82
CA GLU A 51 21.82 3.82 -4.22
C GLU A 51 21.13 2.68 -4.98
N PRO A 52 21.31 1.42 -4.54
CA PRO A 52 20.88 0.23 -5.29
C PRO A 52 19.40 0.18 -5.62
N ALA A 53 18.53 0.79 -4.80
CA ALA A 53 17.08 0.83 -5.00
C ALA A 53 16.62 1.87 -6.03
N THR A 54 17.49 2.79 -6.48
CA THR A 54 17.11 3.76 -7.50
C THR A 54 16.86 3.09 -8.84
N GLY A 55 15.92 3.63 -9.61
CA GLY A 55 15.57 3.09 -10.92
C GLY A 55 14.21 3.54 -11.40
N MET A 56 13.91 3.19 -12.65
CA MET A 56 12.56 3.21 -13.20
C MET A 56 12.06 1.78 -13.29
N TYR A 57 10.94 1.50 -12.66
CA TYR A 57 10.37 0.17 -12.53
C TYR A 57 9.01 0.07 -13.20
N ALA A 58 8.72 -1.06 -13.79
CA ALA A 58 7.40 -1.46 -14.25
C ALA A 58 7.30 -2.99 -14.26
N ARG A 59 6.18 -3.54 -13.80
CA ARG A 59 5.91 -4.98 -13.81
C ARG A 59 7.06 -5.78 -13.20
N ASP A 60 7.47 -5.41 -11.98
CA ASP A 60 8.57 -6.02 -11.22
C ASP A 60 9.96 -5.99 -11.91
N THR A 61 10.13 -5.20 -12.97
CA THR A 61 11.41 -5.08 -13.70
C THR A 61 11.96 -3.66 -13.62
N ARG A 62 13.26 -3.51 -13.33
CA ARG A 62 13.97 -2.24 -13.40
C ARG A 62 14.42 -1.96 -14.84
N HIS A 63 13.70 -1.06 -15.52
CA HIS A 63 13.96 -0.68 -16.91
C HIS A 63 15.08 0.35 -17.07
N LEU A 64 15.31 1.19 -16.05
CA LEU A 64 16.38 2.20 -16.06
C LEU A 64 17.14 2.13 -14.74
N SER A 65 18.46 1.88 -14.82
CA SER A 65 19.34 1.77 -13.65
C SER A 65 20.28 2.96 -13.48
N ARG A 66 20.30 3.86 -14.47
CA ARG A 66 21.12 5.07 -14.45
C ARG A 66 20.46 6.18 -15.25
N LEU A 67 20.36 7.37 -14.70
CA LEU A 67 20.05 8.63 -15.40
C LEU A 67 20.54 9.80 -14.55
N ARG A 68 21.62 10.43 -14.98
CA ARG A 68 22.16 11.64 -14.35
C ARG A 68 22.81 12.55 -15.37
N PHE A 69 22.97 13.83 -15.04
CA PHE A 69 23.73 14.77 -15.88
C PHE A 69 24.95 15.33 -15.16
N THR A 70 25.94 15.73 -15.93
CA THR A 70 27.18 16.37 -15.44
C THR A 70 27.62 17.43 -16.43
N PHE A 71 28.47 18.35 -15.96
CA PHE A 71 29.19 19.30 -16.80
C PHE A 71 30.55 18.74 -17.17
N GLY A 72 30.69 18.13 -18.35
CA GLY A 72 31.95 17.51 -18.78
C GLY A 72 32.49 16.44 -17.81
N GLY A 73 31.61 15.74 -17.10
CA GLY A 73 31.96 14.77 -16.06
C GLY A 73 32.02 15.32 -14.64
N VAL A 74 31.89 16.64 -14.45
CA VAL A 74 31.83 17.26 -13.13
C VAL A 74 30.37 17.35 -12.65
N PRO A 75 30.03 16.85 -11.44
CA PRO A 75 28.67 16.91 -10.93
C PRO A 75 28.22 18.38 -10.70
N PRO A 76 26.93 18.70 -10.96
CA PRO A 76 26.35 19.97 -10.58
C PRO A 76 26.19 20.09 -9.06
N ILE A 77 26.03 21.31 -8.56
CA ILE A 77 25.70 21.59 -7.16
C ILE A 77 24.18 21.73 -7.04
N LEU A 78 23.53 20.83 -6.28
CA LEU A 78 22.10 20.93 -5.98
C LEU A 78 21.84 22.09 -5.04
N LEU A 79 20.88 22.96 -5.39
CA LEU A 79 20.46 24.11 -4.58
C LEU A 79 19.11 23.87 -3.88
N ASP A 80 18.15 23.30 -4.61
CA ASP A 80 16.80 22.99 -4.10
C ASP A 80 16.23 21.79 -4.85
N ALA A 81 15.44 21.01 -4.15
CA ALA A 81 14.70 19.90 -4.74
C ALA A 81 13.32 19.79 -4.09
N ARG A 82 12.29 19.68 -4.90
CA ARG A 82 10.89 19.54 -4.47
C ARG A 82 10.19 18.50 -5.31
N GLN A 83 9.30 17.78 -4.67
CA GLN A 83 8.42 16.83 -5.34
C GLN A 83 6.96 17.27 -5.11
N PRO A 84 6.48 18.29 -5.84
CA PRO A 84 5.05 18.62 -5.80
C PRO A 84 4.27 17.49 -6.44
N GLU A 85 3.46 16.80 -5.64
CA GLU A 85 2.49 15.76 -5.96
C GLU A 85 2.77 14.81 -7.15
N THR A 86 3.03 15.35 -8.35
CA THR A 86 3.09 14.59 -9.63
C THR A 86 4.41 14.69 -10.35
N ALA A 87 5.28 15.61 -9.95
CA ALA A 87 6.50 15.93 -10.66
C ALA A 87 7.66 16.09 -9.68
N LEU A 88 8.86 15.85 -10.14
CA LEU A 88 10.07 16.26 -9.44
C LEU A 88 10.58 17.54 -10.08
N SER A 89 10.98 18.52 -9.26
CA SER A 89 11.64 19.76 -9.66
C SER A 89 12.92 19.93 -8.85
N ALA A 90 14.05 20.10 -9.53
CA ALA A 90 15.33 20.37 -8.87
C ALA A 90 16.08 21.52 -9.56
N ILE A 91 16.78 22.32 -8.77
CA ILE A 91 17.56 23.48 -9.23
C ILE A 91 19.02 23.26 -8.85
N PHE A 92 19.87 23.50 -9.82
CA PHE A 92 21.31 23.33 -9.67
C PHE A 92 22.08 24.56 -10.14
N THR A 93 23.34 24.63 -9.71
CA THR A 93 24.34 25.54 -10.27
C THR A 93 25.63 24.78 -10.57
N ASN A 94 26.56 25.43 -11.28
CA ASN A 94 27.87 24.85 -11.58
C ASN A 94 28.91 25.18 -10.53
N PRO A 95 29.85 24.26 -10.22
CA PRO A 95 31.15 24.62 -9.64
C PRO A 95 32.00 25.38 -10.69
N ALA A 96 33.20 25.79 -10.35
CA ALA A 96 34.12 26.30 -11.35
C ALA A 96 34.46 25.22 -12.37
N LEU A 97 34.28 25.51 -13.66
CA LEU A 97 34.48 24.60 -14.78
C LEU A 97 35.51 25.16 -15.78
N ARG A 98 35.91 24.33 -16.75
CA ARG A 98 36.62 24.77 -17.93
C ARG A 98 35.86 24.37 -19.20
N ASP A 99 35.82 25.29 -20.17
CA ASP A 99 35.25 24.98 -21.48
C ASP A 99 36.24 24.15 -22.35
N SER A 100 35.84 23.82 -23.57
CA SER A 100 36.67 23.06 -24.52
C SER A 100 37.97 23.77 -24.93
N ALA A 101 38.00 25.10 -24.84
CA ALA A 101 39.16 25.93 -25.12
C ALA A 101 40.04 26.22 -23.86
N GLY A 102 39.71 25.58 -22.71
CA GLY A 102 40.43 25.75 -21.44
C GLY A 102 40.09 27.05 -20.69
N ARG A 103 39.11 27.83 -21.15
CA ARG A 103 38.68 29.07 -20.49
C ARG A 103 37.84 28.71 -19.25
N THR A 104 38.03 29.51 -18.18
CA THR A 104 37.27 29.29 -16.93
C THR A 104 35.81 29.72 -17.07
N ILE A 105 34.90 28.82 -16.76
CA ILE A 105 33.50 29.15 -16.48
C ILE A 105 33.39 29.33 -14.96
N PRO A 106 33.11 30.55 -14.49
CA PRO A 106 33.06 30.82 -13.04
C PRO A 106 32.00 29.96 -12.35
N ALA A 107 32.23 29.64 -11.08
CA ALA A 107 31.19 28.99 -10.26
C ALA A 107 29.91 29.85 -10.20
N GLN A 108 28.75 29.22 -10.09
CA GLN A 108 27.44 29.88 -9.92
C GLN A 108 27.04 30.79 -11.08
N SER A 109 27.62 30.59 -12.27
CA SER A 109 27.28 31.33 -13.49
C SER A 109 26.20 30.67 -14.31
N LEU A 110 25.96 29.39 -14.10
CA LEU A 110 24.89 28.62 -14.73
C LEU A 110 23.80 28.25 -13.71
N VAL A 111 22.56 28.29 -14.13
CA VAL A 111 21.43 27.70 -13.38
C VAL A 111 20.80 26.61 -14.25
N VAL A 112 20.71 25.40 -13.71
CA VAL A 112 20.00 24.29 -14.34
C VAL A 112 18.73 24.00 -13.58
N ARG A 113 17.61 23.87 -14.31
CA ARG A 113 16.34 23.43 -13.78
C ARG A 113 15.99 22.08 -14.39
N ARG A 114 15.84 21.07 -13.56
CA ARG A 114 15.35 19.75 -13.92
C ARG A 114 13.88 19.67 -13.54
N ARG A 115 13.05 19.17 -14.46
CA ARG A 115 11.66 18.79 -14.20
C ARG A 115 11.42 17.39 -14.73
N ARG A 116 10.70 16.56 -13.96
CA ARG A 116 10.42 15.17 -14.32
C ARG A 116 8.97 14.84 -13.99
N VAL A 117 8.32 14.08 -14.89
CA VAL A 117 6.96 13.57 -14.73
C VAL A 117 6.88 12.17 -15.35
N ILE A 118 5.92 11.35 -14.89
CA ILE A 118 5.60 10.04 -15.48
C ILE A 118 4.26 10.16 -16.21
N SER A 119 4.27 9.87 -17.52
CA SER A 119 3.07 9.81 -18.35
C SER A 119 3.34 8.91 -19.57
N GLY A 120 2.91 7.62 -19.47
CA GLY A 120 3.24 6.59 -20.46
C GLY A 120 4.73 6.20 -20.48
N GLY A 121 5.58 6.94 -19.81
CA GLY A 121 7.02 6.80 -19.67
C GLY A 121 7.55 7.89 -18.74
N LEU A 122 8.87 7.96 -18.56
CA LEU A 122 9.51 9.07 -17.85
C LEU A 122 9.82 10.18 -18.85
N ILE A 123 9.38 11.39 -18.55
CA ILE A 123 9.67 12.59 -19.34
C ILE A 123 10.42 13.57 -18.43
N GLU A 124 11.60 13.98 -18.87
CA GLU A 124 12.46 14.91 -18.14
C GLU A 124 12.81 16.11 -19.03
N SER A 125 12.82 17.33 -18.47
CA SER A 125 13.45 18.50 -19.09
C SER A 125 14.60 19.01 -18.26
N LEU A 126 15.66 19.43 -18.93
CA LEU A 126 16.81 20.16 -18.41
C LEU A 126 16.89 21.53 -19.08
N SER A 127 16.69 22.60 -18.30
CA SER A 127 16.79 23.97 -18.78
C SER A 127 18.07 24.60 -18.22
N VAL A 128 19.03 24.93 -19.08
CA VAL A 128 20.33 25.52 -18.72
C VAL A 128 20.34 27.00 -19.07
N SER A 129 20.52 27.87 -18.07
CA SER A 129 20.56 29.34 -18.21
C SER A 129 21.93 29.91 -17.86
N ASN A 130 22.43 30.82 -18.67
CA ASN A 130 23.69 31.53 -18.41
C ASN A 130 23.43 32.90 -17.76
N TYR A 131 23.94 33.12 -16.56
CA TYR A 131 23.87 34.39 -15.81
C TYR A 131 25.21 35.12 -15.72
N SER A 132 26.23 34.70 -16.48
CA SER A 132 27.47 35.40 -16.62
C SER A 132 27.35 36.60 -17.61
N HIS A 133 28.38 37.44 -17.65
CA HIS A 133 28.46 38.60 -18.56
C HIS A 133 28.90 38.23 -19.99
N GLY A 134 29.38 37.02 -20.20
CA GLY A 134 29.92 36.57 -21.50
C GLY A 134 29.23 35.33 -22.04
N THR A 135 29.49 35.01 -23.30
CA THR A 135 29.08 33.76 -23.90
C THR A 135 29.87 32.60 -23.31
N LEU A 136 29.17 31.56 -22.84
CA LEU A 136 29.76 30.34 -22.31
C LEU A 136 29.52 29.18 -23.28
N GLU A 137 30.53 28.32 -23.44
CA GLU A 137 30.39 27.03 -24.05
C GLU A 137 30.32 25.96 -22.94
N VAL A 138 29.19 25.28 -22.84
CA VAL A 138 28.90 24.31 -21.78
C VAL A 138 28.90 22.91 -22.35
N ASP A 139 29.72 22.05 -21.78
CA ASP A 139 29.73 20.61 -22.08
C ASP A 139 28.75 19.91 -21.14
N LEU A 140 27.56 19.55 -21.64
CA LEU A 140 26.54 18.80 -20.88
C LEU A 140 26.63 17.33 -21.26
N ARG A 141 26.82 16.46 -20.28
CA ARG A 141 26.83 15.02 -20.45
C ARG A 141 25.68 14.40 -19.68
N VAL A 142 24.89 13.58 -20.34
CA VAL A 142 23.81 12.76 -19.75
C VAL A 142 24.26 11.32 -19.75
N GLU A 143 24.37 10.70 -18.58
CA GLU A 143 24.71 9.29 -18.41
C GLU A 143 23.45 8.50 -18.15
N PHE A 144 23.29 7.36 -18.79
CA PHE A 144 22.11 6.47 -18.68
C PHE A 144 22.49 4.99 -18.81
N GLY A 145 21.57 4.12 -18.43
CA GLY A 145 21.74 2.67 -18.53
C GLY A 145 20.54 1.88 -18.09
N ALA A 146 20.41 0.68 -18.59
CA ALA A 146 19.38 -0.30 -18.23
C ALA A 146 20.04 -1.61 -17.81
N ASP A 147 19.51 -2.29 -16.80
CA ASP A 147 20.02 -3.58 -16.34
C ASP A 147 18.94 -4.69 -16.30
N PHE A 148 17.68 -4.32 -16.41
CA PHE A 148 16.50 -5.20 -16.42
C PHE A 148 16.44 -6.18 -15.23
N LYS A 149 17.00 -5.78 -14.09
CA LYS A 149 16.92 -6.59 -12.88
C LYS A 149 15.48 -6.74 -12.42
N ASP A 150 15.13 -7.97 -12.03
CA ASP A 150 13.90 -8.27 -11.35
C ASP A 150 13.86 -7.58 -9.97
N ILE A 151 12.68 -7.24 -9.46
CA ILE A 151 12.53 -6.61 -8.13
C ILE A 151 13.10 -7.51 -7.02
N PHE A 152 12.97 -8.82 -7.14
CA PHE A 152 13.57 -9.77 -6.21
C PHE A 152 15.10 -9.70 -6.21
N GLU A 153 15.74 -9.53 -7.38
CA GLU A 153 17.19 -9.32 -7.45
C GLU A 153 17.60 -7.99 -6.78
N VAL A 154 16.78 -6.94 -6.93
CA VAL A 154 17.03 -5.65 -6.27
C VAL A 154 16.88 -5.79 -4.76
N ARG A 155 15.99 -6.66 -4.29
CA ARG A 155 15.82 -7.02 -2.87
C ARG A 155 16.94 -7.92 -2.33
N GLY A 156 17.78 -8.51 -3.19
CA GLY A 156 18.89 -9.35 -2.81
C GLY A 156 18.67 -10.85 -3.02
N TYR A 157 17.58 -11.26 -3.65
CA TYR A 157 17.37 -12.66 -4.03
C TYR A 157 18.40 -13.09 -5.08
N PRO A 158 19.04 -14.24 -4.94
CA PRO A 158 19.97 -14.76 -5.93
C PRO A 158 19.22 -15.25 -7.16
N ARG A 159 19.83 -15.10 -8.34
CA ARG A 159 19.37 -15.77 -9.57
C ARG A 159 20.01 -17.16 -9.69
N ARG A 160 19.29 -18.12 -10.27
CA ARG A 160 19.82 -19.42 -10.63
C ARG A 160 20.65 -19.36 -11.89
N ALA A 161 20.06 -18.84 -12.96
CA ALA A 161 20.72 -18.70 -14.25
C ALA A 161 21.30 -17.29 -14.38
N PRO A 162 22.54 -17.16 -14.95
CA PRO A 162 23.06 -15.82 -15.25
C PRO A 162 22.11 -15.07 -16.18
N ALA A 163 21.91 -13.78 -15.90
CA ALA A 163 21.12 -12.91 -16.76
C ALA A 163 21.72 -12.84 -18.15
N ALA A 164 20.90 -12.84 -19.19
CA ALA A 164 21.35 -12.60 -20.55
C ALA A 164 21.98 -11.20 -20.66
N PRO A 165 22.91 -10.98 -21.57
CA PRO A 165 23.52 -9.67 -21.74
C PRO A 165 22.53 -8.66 -22.31
N VAL A 166 22.48 -7.48 -21.70
CA VAL A 166 21.74 -6.34 -22.23
C VAL A 166 22.41 -5.82 -23.50
N ARG A 167 21.67 -5.72 -24.58
CA ARG A 167 22.13 -5.20 -25.85
C ARG A 167 21.68 -3.78 -26.06
N GLY A 168 22.63 -2.85 -26.27
CA GLY A 168 22.33 -1.45 -26.59
C GLY A 168 22.61 -1.13 -28.04
N ARG A 169 21.70 -0.38 -28.70
CA ARG A 169 21.88 0.15 -30.05
C ARG A 169 21.62 1.65 -30.07
N CYS A 170 22.57 2.41 -30.62
CA CYS A 170 22.41 3.85 -30.85
C CYS A 170 21.80 4.13 -32.20
N GLU A 171 20.88 5.07 -32.25
CA GLU A 171 20.30 5.69 -33.43
C GLU A 171 20.55 7.20 -33.34
N ALA A 172 20.13 8.02 -34.32
CA ALA A 172 20.53 9.43 -34.40
C ALA A 172 20.44 10.22 -33.08
N ASN A 173 19.31 10.12 -32.38
CA ASN A 173 19.04 10.82 -31.12
C ASN A 173 18.44 9.92 -30.03
N CYS A 174 18.53 8.60 -30.19
CA CYS A 174 18.04 7.67 -29.17
C CYS A 174 18.94 6.45 -29.00
N VAL A 175 18.78 5.79 -27.85
CA VAL A 175 19.41 4.52 -27.53
C VAL A 175 18.33 3.53 -27.14
N VAL A 176 18.33 2.37 -27.78
CA VAL A 176 17.44 1.26 -27.47
C VAL A 176 18.22 0.18 -26.74
N PHE A 177 17.84 -0.13 -25.50
CA PHE A 177 18.30 -1.28 -24.75
C PHE A 177 17.29 -2.41 -24.92
N ARG A 178 17.80 -3.62 -25.17
CA ARG A 178 17.00 -4.84 -25.32
C ARG A 178 17.57 -5.95 -24.45
N TYR A 179 16.67 -6.63 -23.77
CA TYR A 179 16.96 -7.76 -22.91
C TYR A 179 16.00 -8.90 -23.20
N GLN A 180 16.53 -10.11 -23.35
CA GLN A 180 15.76 -11.34 -23.49
C GLN A 180 15.81 -12.08 -22.16
N GLY A 181 14.68 -12.13 -21.45
CA GLY A 181 14.57 -12.82 -20.17
C GLY A 181 14.57 -14.34 -20.32
N ALA A 182 14.86 -15.06 -19.23
CA ALA A 182 14.71 -16.51 -19.14
C ALA A 182 13.23 -16.97 -19.22
N ASP A 183 12.31 -16.05 -19.08
CA ASP A 183 10.87 -16.22 -19.23
C ASP A 183 10.38 -16.06 -20.69
N ASP A 184 11.30 -16.07 -21.65
CA ASP A 184 11.06 -15.83 -23.08
C ASP A 184 10.44 -14.46 -23.42
N VAL A 185 10.40 -13.53 -22.46
CA VAL A 185 9.90 -12.16 -22.67
C VAL A 185 11.05 -11.25 -23.10
N THR A 186 10.85 -10.53 -24.20
CA THR A 186 11.74 -9.44 -24.59
C THR A 186 11.29 -8.16 -23.90
N ARG A 187 12.18 -7.54 -23.14
CA ARG A 187 12.00 -6.23 -22.51
C ARG A 187 12.83 -5.18 -23.21
N THR A 188 12.28 -4.00 -23.40
CA THR A 188 13.00 -2.90 -24.07
C THR A 188 12.89 -1.61 -23.25
N THR A 189 13.97 -0.82 -23.32
CA THR A 189 13.99 0.56 -22.80
C THR A 189 14.59 1.46 -23.86
N THR A 190 13.87 2.50 -24.25
CA THR A 190 14.34 3.49 -25.20
C THR A 190 14.57 4.82 -24.50
N VAL A 191 15.76 5.39 -24.62
CA VAL A 191 16.12 6.72 -24.14
C VAL A 191 16.23 7.63 -25.35
N THR A 192 15.36 8.62 -25.48
CA THR A 192 15.27 9.55 -26.61
C THR A 192 15.59 10.97 -26.16
N PHE A 193 16.37 11.70 -26.96
CA PHE A 193 16.72 13.10 -26.73
C PHE A 193 16.02 14.00 -27.74
N SER A 194 15.55 15.17 -27.31
CA SER A 194 14.91 16.17 -28.20
C SER A 194 15.86 16.75 -29.26
N GLU A 195 17.16 16.66 -29.02
CA GLU A 195 18.21 17.11 -29.93
C GLU A 195 19.23 16.01 -30.18
N THR A 196 19.85 16.00 -31.36
CA THR A 196 20.93 15.07 -31.69
C THR A 196 22.18 15.46 -30.88
N PRO A 197 22.72 14.57 -30.04
CA PRO A 197 23.95 14.84 -29.28
C PRO A 197 25.17 14.85 -30.22
N VAL A 198 26.22 15.59 -29.84
CA VAL A 198 27.49 15.57 -30.59
C VAL A 198 28.25 14.26 -30.44
N HIS A 199 27.94 13.50 -29.38
CA HIS A 199 28.39 12.11 -29.17
C HIS A 199 27.26 11.32 -28.50
N LEU A 200 27.01 10.11 -29.03
CA LEU A 200 26.04 9.17 -28.46
C LEU A 200 26.67 7.79 -28.37
N SER A 201 26.65 7.24 -27.16
CA SER A 201 27.04 5.86 -26.87
C SER A 201 25.92 5.13 -26.13
N THR A 202 26.09 3.85 -25.87
CA THR A 202 25.16 3.08 -25.01
C THR A 202 25.27 3.41 -23.52
N ARG A 203 26.06 4.42 -23.14
CA ARG A 203 26.31 4.82 -21.75
C ARG A 203 26.07 6.29 -21.49
N ASP A 204 26.21 7.12 -22.52
CA ASP A 204 26.13 8.57 -22.39
C ASP A 204 25.82 9.28 -23.70
N ALA A 205 25.21 10.45 -23.58
CA ALA A 205 25.06 11.44 -24.62
C ALA A 205 25.74 12.75 -24.20
N ARG A 206 26.45 13.38 -25.15
CA ARG A 206 27.16 14.63 -24.93
C ARG A 206 26.59 15.75 -25.80
N PHE A 207 26.34 16.91 -25.21
CA PHE A 207 25.85 18.11 -25.87
C PHE A 207 26.83 19.26 -25.60
N VAL A 208 27.20 19.98 -26.64
CA VAL A 208 28.00 21.23 -26.52
C VAL A 208 27.08 22.39 -26.80
N ILE A 209 26.89 23.25 -25.81
CA ILE A 209 25.88 24.30 -25.79
C ILE A 209 26.58 25.66 -25.72
N ALA A 210 26.39 26.52 -26.73
CA ALA A 210 26.76 27.91 -26.63
C ALA A 210 25.60 28.75 -26.08
N LEU A 211 25.84 29.49 -24.98
CA LEU A 211 24.84 30.31 -24.30
C LEU A 211 25.39 31.75 -24.17
N GLY A 212 24.76 32.70 -24.84
CA GLY A 212 24.99 34.12 -24.56
C GLY A 212 24.54 34.56 -23.17
N PRO A 213 24.87 35.77 -22.71
CA PRO A 213 24.36 36.30 -21.46
C PRO A 213 22.84 36.30 -21.40
N ARG A 214 22.26 35.72 -20.36
CA ARG A 214 20.79 35.54 -20.15
C ARG A 214 20.10 34.56 -21.09
N ASP A 215 20.82 33.88 -21.98
CA ASP A 215 20.25 32.82 -22.78
C ASP A 215 19.88 31.58 -21.95
N THR A 216 18.86 30.90 -22.38
CA THR A 216 18.40 29.63 -21.84
C THR A 216 18.22 28.61 -22.96
N ARG A 217 18.74 27.40 -22.76
CA ARG A 217 18.51 26.25 -23.64
C ARG A 217 17.79 25.16 -22.88
N GLU A 218 16.78 24.55 -23.49
CA GLU A 218 16.02 23.46 -22.90
C GLU A 218 16.21 22.17 -23.72
N PHE A 219 16.39 21.04 -23.01
CA PHE A 219 16.52 19.70 -23.56
C PHE A 219 15.45 18.82 -22.92
N SER A 220 14.86 17.94 -23.71
CA SER A 220 13.97 16.89 -23.21
C SER A 220 14.64 15.53 -23.33
N ILE A 221 14.42 14.69 -22.33
CA ILE A 221 14.81 13.28 -22.28
C ILE A 221 13.53 12.49 -22.06
N GLU A 222 13.26 11.54 -22.94
CA GLU A 222 12.15 10.61 -22.79
C GLU A 222 12.69 9.21 -22.58
N VAL A 223 12.14 8.49 -21.59
CA VAL A 223 12.44 7.07 -21.36
C VAL A 223 11.15 6.29 -21.47
N THR A 224 11.06 5.46 -22.49
CA THR A 224 9.88 4.60 -22.74
C THR A 224 10.25 3.14 -22.58
N ILE A 225 9.26 2.31 -22.23
CA ILE A 225 9.39 0.88 -22.04
C ILE A 225 8.49 0.11 -23.00
N ASP A 226 8.99 -1.01 -23.52
CA ASP A 226 8.25 -1.97 -24.36
C ASP A 226 7.48 -1.32 -25.52
N GLY A 227 8.04 -0.24 -26.10
CA GLY A 227 7.46 0.47 -27.22
C GLY A 227 6.28 1.39 -26.87
N ALA A 228 6.03 1.64 -25.59
CA ALA A 228 5.04 2.63 -25.17
C ALA A 228 5.41 4.03 -25.66
N ALA A 229 4.43 4.90 -25.86
CA ALA A 229 4.63 6.30 -26.19
C ALA A 229 4.59 7.16 -24.92
N ALA A 230 5.61 7.99 -24.71
CA ALA A 230 5.58 9.03 -23.70
C ALA A 230 4.76 10.25 -24.18
N GLY A 231 4.39 11.12 -23.26
CA GLY A 231 3.70 12.38 -23.58
C GLY A 231 4.63 13.35 -24.37
N PRO A 232 4.04 14.32 -25.08
CA PRO A 232 4.79 15.15 -26.03
C PRO A 232 5.77 16.14 -25.38
N SER A 233 5.58 16.53 -24.12
CA SER A 233 6.50 17.38 -23.36
C SER A 233 6.23 17.28 -21.86
N VAL A 234 7.21 17.67 -21.02
CA VAL A 234 7.03 17.74 -19.56
C VAL A 234 5.84 18.64 -19.17
N LEU A 235 5.67 19.77 -19.81
CA LEU A 235 4.58 20.71 -19.50
C LEU A 235 3.21 20.09 -19.82
N THR A 236 3.06 19.52 -21.01
CA THR A 236 1.81 18.88 -21.43
C THR A 236 1.50 17.65 -20.58
N ALA A 237 2.50 16.80 -20.32
CA ALA A 237 2.36 15.63 -19.47
C ALA A 237 2.00 16.01 -18.02
N THR A 238 2.63 17.04 -17.47
CA THR A 238 2.29 17.55 -16.14
C THR A 238 0.85 18.05 -16.07
N ALA A 239 0.42 18.81 -17.08
CA ALA A 239 -0.95 19.33 -17.15
C ALA A 239 -1.98 18.19 -17.23
N GLU A 240 -1.68 17.13 -18.01
CA GLU A 240 -2.54 15.96 -18.14
C GLU A 240 -2.64 15.17 -16.82
N VAL A 241 -1.52 14.88 -16.17
CA VAL A 241 -1.53 14.19 -14.86
C VAL A 241 -2.27 15.03 -13.83
N GLN A 242 -2.07 16.35 -13.80
CA GLN A 242 -2.82 17.24 -12.90
C GLN A 242 -4.32 17.27 -13.23
N ARG A 243 -4.71 17.16 -14.50
CA ARG A 243 -6.12 17.05 -14.90
C ARG A 243 -6.74 15.77 -14.34
N GLN A 244 -6.08 14.62 -14.51
CA GLN A 244 -6.52 13.32 -14.00
C GLN A 244 -6.64 13.35 -12.47
N GLN A 245 -5.69 13.96 -11.76
CA GLN A 245 -5.77 14.14 -10.31
C GLN A 245 -6.93 15.02 -9.87
N ARG A 246 -7.20 16.13 -10.58
CA ARG A 246 -8.37 16.97 -10.29
C ARG A 246 -9.68 16.22 -10.49
N GLU A 247 -9.79 15.44 -11.56
CA GLU A 247 -10.96 14.59 -11.83
C GLU A 247 -11.16 13.54 -10.75
N TRP A 248 -10.07 12.87 -10.35
CA TRP A 248 -10.09 11.91 -9.25
C TRP A 248 -10.57 12.55 -7.93
N LEU A 249 -9.97 13.67 -7.53
CA LEU A 249 -10.34 14.37 -6.30
C LEU A 249 -11.76 14.91 -6.35
N SER A 250 -12.24 15.37 -7.51
CA SER A 250 -13.62 15.86 -7.66
C SER A 250 -14.66 14.74 -7.59
N ALA A 251 -14.29 13.51 -7.95
CA ALA A 251 -15.15 12.33 -7.86
C ALA A 251 -15.15 11.70 -6.44
N ALA A 252 -14.10 11.94 -5.66
CA ALA A 252 -13.98 11.44 -4.30
C ALA A 252 -14.77 12.32 -3.30
N THR A 253 -15.07 11.76 -2.13
CA THR A 253 -15.56 12.56 -0.99
C THR A 253 -14.50 13.59 -0.60
N HIS A 254 -14.91 14.83 -0.51
CA HIS A 254 -14.05 15.95 -0.15
C HIS A 254 -14.25 16.33 1.31
N VAL A 255 -13.14 16.48 2.04
CA VAL A 255 -13.13 16.90 3.44
C VAL A 255 -12.54 18.29 3.53
N GLU A 256 -13.28 19.21 4.14
CA GLU A 256 -12.82 20.56 4.48
C GLU A 256 -12.93 20.77 5.99
N THR A 257 -11.82 21.08 6.62
CA THR A 257 -11.76 21.41 8.05
C THR A 257 -11.22 22.81 8.25
N ASP A 258 -11.32 23.33 9.48
CA ASP A 258 -10.66 24.57 9.93
C ASP A 258 -9.13 24.40 10.14
N ARG A 259 -8.55 23.27 9.71
CA ARG A 259 -7.11 22.96 9.79
C ARG A 259 -6.54 22.59 8.42
N ASP A 260 -5.74 23.48 7.85
CA ASP A 260 -5.15 23.30 6.51
C ASP A 260 -4.20 22.09 6.41
N ASP A 261 -3.47 21.77 7.48
CA ASP A 261 -2.59 20.61 7.54
C ASP A 261 -3.36 19.28 7.44
N ILE A 262 -4.53 19.19 8.08
CA ILE A 262 -5.42 18.02 7.98
C ILE A 262 -6.03 17.91 6.58
N ASN A 263 -6.47 19.03 6.01
CA ASN A 263 -6.98 19.08 4.63
C ASN A 263 -5.90 18.60 3.65
N ALA A 264 -4.65 19.04 3.84
CA ALA A 264 -3.52 18.61 3.03
C ALA A 264 -3.18 17.12 3.22
N LEU A 265 -3.22 16.59 4.46
CA LEU A 265 -3.01 15.17 4.75
C LEU A 265 -4.03 14.28 4.02
N LEU A 266 -5.33 14.56 4.16
CA LEU A 266 -6.37 13.74 3.51
C LEU A 266 -6.32 13.85 1.99
N ARG A 267 -6.08 15.06 1.47
CA ARG A 267 -5.85 15.26 0.04
C ARG A 267 -4.65 14.44 -0.47
N ARG A 268 -3.54 14.44 0.28
CA ARG A 268 -2.34 13.66 -0.05
C ARG A 268 -2.61 12.16 -0.03
N SER A 269 -3.34 11.66 0.97
CA SER A 269 -3.76 10.26 1.04
C SER A 269 -4.52 9.83 -0.22
N LEU A 270 -5.51 10.61 -0.67
CA LEU A 270 -6.28 10.32 -1.88
C LEU A 270 -5.41 10.38 -3.16
N LEU A 271 -4.43 11.28 -3.23
CA LEU A 271 -3.50 11.35 -4.37
C LEU A 271 -2.56 10.15 -4.43
N TYR A 272 -2.14 9.60 -3.28
CA TYR A 272 -1.35 8.35 -3.25
C TYR A 272 -2.16 7.15 -3.69
N ILE A 273 -3.43 7.06 -3.28
CA ILE A 273 -4.35 6.04 -3.79
C ILE A 273 -4.48 6.17 -5.31
N HIS A 274 -4.70 7.39 -5.82
CA HIS A 274 -4.73 7.62 -7.27
C HIS A 274 -3.45 7.17 -7.98
N ALA A 275 -2.30 7.52 -7.42
CA ALA A 275 -1.00 7.14 -7.99
C ALA A 275 -0.79 5.61 -7.99
N LEU A 276 -1.31 4.87 -6.98
CA LEU A 276 -1.18 3.42 -6.87
C LEU A 276 -2.16 2.63 -7.73
N ARG A 277 -3.17 3.27 -8.32
CA ARG A 277 -4.04 2.62 -9.31
C ARG A 277 -3.22 2.20 -10.51
N THR A 278 -3.46 1.01 -10.99
CA THR A 278 -2.71 0.39 -12.10
C THR A 278 -3.70 -0.20 -13.09
N THR A 279 -3.53 0.15 -14.36
CA THR A 279 -4.35 -0.38 -15.45
C THR A 279 -3.57 -1.48 -16.20
N THR A 280 -4.18 -2.64 -16.37
CA THR A 280 -3.62 -3.74 -17.16
C THR A 280 -4.71 -4.27 -18.10
N GLY A 281 -4.62 -3.94 -19.39
CA GLY A 281 -5.68 -4.23 -20.34
C GLY A 281 -6.97 -3.49 -19.97
N THR A 282 -8.02 -4.22 -19.65
CA THR A 282 -9.32 -3.67 -19.19
C THR A 282 -9.44 -3.65 -17.65
N ASP A 283 -8.46 -4.17 -16.93
CA ASP A 283 -8.50 -4.32 -15.49
C ASP A 283 -7.81 -3.15 -14.81
N GLU A 284 -8.43 -2.65 -13.76
CA GLU A 284 -7.82 -1.67 -12.86
C GLU A 284 -7.78 -2.25 -11.46
N TYR A 285 -6.62 -2.18 -10.83
CA TYR A 285 -6.41 -2.60 -9.44
C TYR A 285 -5.57 -1.60 -8.67
N LEU A 286 -5.55 -1.75 -7.36
CA LEU A 286 -4.71 -0.96 -6.46
C LEU A 286 -3.44 -1.76 -6.16
N ALA A 287 -2.27 -1.25 -6.56
CA ALA A 287 -0.99 -1.83 -6.18
C ALA A 287 -0.72 -1.59 -4.68
N ALA A 288 -0.08 -2.54 -4.01
CA ALA A 288 0.12 -2.45 -2.57
C ALA A 288 1.11 -1.35 -2.18
N GLY A 289 2.33 -1.30 -2.78
CA GLY A 289 3.26 -0.24 -2.40
C GLY A 289 4.60 -0.23 -3.14
N VAL A 290 5.18 0.94 -3.25
CA VAL A 290 6.44 1.20 -3.99
C VAL A 290 7.62 1.23 -3.03
N PRO A 291 8.73 0.59 -3.38
CA PRO A 291 9.02 -0.14 -4.62
C PRO A 291 8.73 -1.64 -4.56
N TRP A 292 8.67 -2.23 -3.35
CA TRP A 292 8.79 -3.68 -3.14
C TRP A 292 7.53 -4.45 -3.52
N PHE A 293 6.38 -3.80 -3.41
CA PHE A 293 5.04 -4.37 -3.54
C PHE A 293 4.21 -3.64 -4.60
N ASP A 294 4.87 -3.17 -5.69
CA ASP A 294 4.21 -2.39 -6.76
C ASP A 294 3.41 -3.30 -7.71
N THR A 295 2.55 -4.12 -7.12
CA THR A 295 1.66 -5.07 -7.80
C THR A 295 0.40 -5.32 -6.98
N LEU A 296 -0.50 -6.20 -7.47
CA LEU A 296 -1.72 -6.59 -6.77
C LEU A 296 -1.40 -7.55 -5.62
N PHE A 297 -1.77 -7.16 -4.41
CA PHE A 297 -1.86 -8.00 -3.22
C PHE A 297 -3.31 -8.12 -2.78
N GLY A 298 -3.75 -9.34 -2.48
CA GLY A 298 -5.16 -9.59 -2.14
C GLY A 298 -5.59 -8.88 -0.86
N ARG A 299 -4.94 -9.18 0.26
CA ARG A 299 -5.24 -8.60 1.58
C ARG A 299 -5.12 -7.08 1.59
N ASP A 300 -3.99 -6.55 1.09
CA ASP A 300 -3.66 -5.12 1.13
C ASP A 300 -4.70 -4.29 0.39
N SER A 301 -5.05 -4.73 -0.82
CA SER A 301 -6.01 -4.02 -1.66
C SER A 301 -7.44 -4.10 -1.11
N LEU A 302 -7.81 -5.23 -0.46
CA LEU A 302 -9.11 -5.38 0.19
C LEU A 302 -9.24 -4.47 1.42
N ILE A 303 -8.23 -4.45 2.31
CA ILE A 303 -8.23 -3.59 3.50
C ILE A 303 -8.23 -2.12 3.08
N ALA A 304 -7.32 -1.71 2.19
CA ALA A 304 -7.30 -0.34 1.67
C ALA A 304 -8.64 0.06 1.03
N GLY A 305 -9.24 -0.83 0.24
CA GLY A 305 -10.54 -0.58 -0.37
C GLY A 305 -11.67 -0.41 0.64
N MET A 306 -11.68 -1.19 1.73
CA MET A 306 -12.67 -1.04 2.81
C MET A 306 -12.49 0.27 3.60
N GLU A 307 -11.24 0.68 3.89
CA GLU A 307 -10.93 1.96 4.54
C GLU A 307 -11.33 3.17 3.68
N LEU A 308 -11.40 2.99 2.35
CA LEU A 308 -11.77 4.03 1.39
C LEU A 308 -13.26 4.10 1.07
N LEU A 309 -14.12 3.24 1.62
CA LEU A 309 -15.53 3.16 1.24
C LEU A 309 -16.28 4.49 1.33
N ALA A 310 -16.00 5.29 2.37
CA ALA A 310 -16.59 6.62 2.51
C ALA A 310 -16.03 7.67 1.55
N PHE A 311 -14.88 7.41 0.92
CA PHE A 311 -14.16 8.37 0.10
C PHE A 311 -14.19 8.04 -1.39
N ALA A 312 -13.94 6.78 -1.74
CA ALA A 312 -13.80 6.32 -3.11
C ALA A 312 -14.22 4.85 -3.27
N PRO A 313 -15.52 4.50 -3.11
CA PRO A 313 -15.99 3.11 -3.11
C PRO A 313 -15.68 2.35 -4.40
N ALA A 314 -15.48 3.06 -5.52
CA ALA A 314 -15.11 2.45 -6.80
C ALA A 314 -13.78 1.67 -6.74
N VAL A 315 -12.84 2.06 -5.85
CA VAL A 315 -11.58 1.36 -5.66
C VAL A 315 -11.81 -0.07 -5.18
N LEU A 316 -12.69 -0.25 -4.20
CA LEU A 316 -13.01 -1.59 -3.71
C LEU A 316 -13.75 -2.41 -4.77
N ARG A 317 -14.63 -1.79 -5.56
CA ARG A 317 -15.32 -2.48 -6.66
C ARG A 317 -14.35 -3.08 -7.67
N THR A 318 -13.43 -2.27 -8.20
CA THR A 318 -12.45 -2.74 -9.19
C THR A 318 -11.54 -3.81 -8.59
N THR A 319 -11.09 -3.64 -7.34
CA THR A 319 -10.30 -4.63 -6.61
C THR A 319 -11.02 -5.99 -6.50
N LEU A 320 -12.29 -6.00 -6.06
CA LEU A 320 -13.09 -7.23 -5.93
C LEU A 320 -13.23 -7.93 -7.27
N LEU A 321 -13.53 -7.20 -8.34
CA LEU A 321 -13.69 -7.76 -9.67
C LEU A 321 -12.41 -8.36 -10.24
N VAL A 322 -11.27 -7.74 -9.97
CA VAL A 322 -9.98 -8.25 -10.43
C VAL A 322 -9.55 -9.46 -9.60
N LEU A 323 -9.66 -9.41 -8.28
CA LEU A 323 -9.33 -10.56 -7.43
C LEU A 323 -10.19 -11.78 -7.77
N ALA A 324 -11.46 -11.59 -8.08
CA ALA A 324 -12.37 -12.68 -8.50
C ALA A 324 -11.87 -13.44 -9.75
N LYS A 325 -11.16 -12.76 -10.69
CA LYS A 325 -10.60 -13.40 -11.88
C LYS A 325 -9.41 -14.31 -11.58
N TYR A 326 -8.73 -14.05 -10.44
CA TYR A 326 -7.55 -14.81 -10.03
C TYR A 326 -7.82 -15.75 -8.86
N GLN A 327 -9.09 -15.96 -8.48
CA GLN A 327 -9.44 -16.98 -7.49
C GLN A 327 -8.97 -18.36 -7.96
N ALA A 328 -8.37 -19.15 -7.07
CA ALA A 328 -7.89 -20.49 -7.38
C ALA A 328 -9.06 -21.41 -7.73
N ASP A 329 -8.92 -22.20 -8.78
CA ASP A 329 -9.89 -23.18 -9.28
C ASP A 329 -9.35 -24.61 -9.24
N GLU A 330 -8.05 -24.79 -8.96
CA GLU A 330 -7.39 -26.08 -8.85
C GLU A 330 -6.43 -26.13 -7.63
N ASP A 331 -6.03 -27.36 -7.25
CA ASP A 331 -4.99 -27.59 -6.26
C ASP A 331 -3.60 -27.41 -6.93
N ASP A 332 -2.84 -26.45 -6.42
CA ASP A 332 -1.45 -26.26 -6.78
C ASP A 332 -0.62 -26.02 -5.50
N PRO A 333 -0.14 -27.11 -4.87
CA PRO A 333 0.65 -27.03 -3.64
C PRO A 333 1.93 -26.22 -3.79
N ALA A 334 2.48 -26.14 -5.00
CA ALA A 334 3.68 -25.37 -5.30
C ALA A 334 3.46 -23.86 -5.10
N HIS A 335 2.25 -23.37 -5.32
CA HIS A 335 1.87 -21.98 -5.14
C HIS A 335 0.92 -21.77 -3.93
N ASP A 336 0.82 -22.74 -3.02
CA ASP A 336 -0.09 -22.73 -1.87
C ASP A 336 -1.59 -22.52 -2.29
N ALA A 337 -1.95 -22.94 -3.51
CA ALA A 337 -3.31 -22.78 -4.04
C ALA A 337 -4.20 -23.98 -3.70
N THR A 338 -5.44 -23.68 -3.37
CA THR A 338 -6.54 -24.65 -3.24
C THR A 338 -7.81 -24.02 -3.79
N PRO A 339 -8.76 -24.81 -4.36
CA PRO A 339 -9.97 -24.25 -4.96
C PRO A 339 -10.73 -23.29 -4.05
N GLY A 340 -11.09 -22.13 -4.57
CA GLY A 340 -11.80 -21.06 -3.83
C GLY A 340 -10.90 -20.06 -3.10
N LYS A 341 -9.60 -20.33 -2.94
CA LYS A 341 -8.66 -19.45 -2.25
C LYS A 341 -8.40 -18.18 -3.06
N MET A 342 -8.31 -17.01 -2.38
CA MET A 342 -7.93 -15.75 -3.02
C MET A 342 -6.41 -15.61 -3.09
N PRO A 343 -5.88 -14.92 -4.13
CA PRO A 343 -4.44 -14.75 -4.27
C PRO A 343 -3.88 -13.89 -3.14
N HIS A 344 -2.66 -14.23 -2.71
CA HIS A 344 -1.85 -13.38 -1.85
C HIS A 344 -1.23 -12.25 -2.67
N GLU A 345 -0.47 -12.60 -3.73
CA GLU A 345 0.16 -11.65 -4.63
C GLU A 345 0.23 -12.17 -6.07
N LEU A 346 0.33 -11.22 -7.01
CA LEU A 346 0.56 -11.49 -8.42
C LEU A 346 1.82 -10.76 -8.89
N ARG A 347 2.82 -11.50 -9.41
CA ARG A 347 4.06 -10.93 -9.90
C ARG A 347 4.25 -11.17 -11.40
N TRP A 348 4.82 -10.18 -12.06
CA TRP A 348 4.99 -10.15 -13.50
C TRP A 348 6.46 -10.20 -13.93
N GLY A 349 7.39 -10.16 -12.97
CA GLY A 349 8.81 -10.18 -13.17
C GLY A 349 9.35 -11.48 -13.77
N GLU A 350 10.58 -11.44 -14.22
CA GLU A 350 11.23 -12.56 -14.87
C GLU A 350 11.36 -13.77 -13.95
N LEU A 351 11.79 -13.57 -12.67
CA LEU A 351 12.01 -14.68 -11.76
C LEU A 351 10.72 -15.44 -11.44
N ALA A 352 9.61 -14.71 -11.29
CA ALA A 352 8.32 -15.32 -11.07
C ALA A 352 7.81 -16.06 -12.32
N ARG A 353 7.94 -15.47 -13.50
CA ARG A 353 7.51 -16.07 -14.77
C ARG A 353 8.38 -17.26 -15.20
N ALA A 354 9.67 -17.23 -14.88
CA ALA A 354 10.59 -18.34 -15.12
C ALA A 354 10.50 -19.46 -14.07
N GLY A 355 9.65 -19.31 -13.05
CA GLY A 355 9.50 -20.28 -11.97
C GLY A 355 10.71 -20.37 -11.04
N GLU A 356 11.50 -19.30 -10.91
CA GLU A 356 12.61 -19.22 -9.94
C GLU A 356 12.10 -18.88 -8.53
N VAL A 357 10.93 -18.22 -8.44
CA VAL A 357 10.19 -17.92 -7.21
C VAL A 357 8.70 -18.26 -7.39
N PRO A 358 7.95 -18.62 -6.33
CA PRO A 358 6.56 -19.07 -6.45
C PRO A 358 5.55 -17.94 -6.69
N PHE A 359 5.97 -16.69 -6.65
CA PHE A 359 5.10 -15.51 -6.50
C PHE A 359 4.39 -15.05 -7.79
N GLY A 360 4.43 -15.78 -8.89
CA GLY A 360 3.73 -15.44 -10.14
C GLY A 360 2.21 -15.32 -9.94
N ARG A 361 1.58 -16.40 -9.48
CA ARG A 361 0.25 -16.41 -8.86
C ARG A 361 0.38 -17.17 -7.56
N TYR A 362 0.51 -16.46 -6.45
CA TYR A 362 0.79 -17.06 -5.17
C TYR A 362 -0.38 -16.90 -4.21
N TYR A 363 -0.70 -17.97 -3.48
CA TYR A 363 -1.88 -18.06 -2.63
C TYR A 363 -1.56 -18.30 -1.15
N GLY A 364 -0.33 -18.11 -0.73
CA GLY A 364 0.13 -18.31 0.65
C GLY A 364 -0.37 -17.25 1.63
N SER A 365 -1.68 -17.10 1.74
CA SER A 365 -2.40 -16.22 2.67
C SER A 365 -3.71 -16.88 3.08
N VAL A 366 -4.01 -16.91 4.39
CA VAL A 366 -5.25 -17.49 4.91
C VAL A 366 -6.29 -16.44 5.29
N ASP A 367 -5.95 -15.17 5.22
CA ASP A 367 -6.79 -14.03 5.57
C ASP A 367 -7.47 -13.37 4.35
N GLY A 368 -6.83 -13.34 3.18
CA GLY A 368 -7.37 -12.72 1.98
C GLY A 368 -8.71 -13.32 1.54
N THR A 369 -8.91 -14.63 1.73
CA THR A 369 -10.14 -15.32 1.32
C THR A 369 -11.36 -14.92 2.16
N PRO A 370 -11.36 -14.98 3.49
CA PRO A 370 -12.47 -14.47 4.28
C PRO A 370 -12.65 -12.96 4.14
N LEU A 371 -11.56 -12.18 4.03
CA LEU A 371 -11.63 -10.73 3.80
C LEU A 371 -12.31 -10.36 2.48
N PHE A 372 -12.20 -11.18 1.43
CA PHE A 372 -12.90 -10.96 0.16
C PHE A 372 -14.43 -10.98 0.35
N ILE A 373 -14.93 -11.92 1.14
CA ILE A 373 -16.39 -12.02 1.43
C ILE A 373 -16.85 -10.82 2.27
N VAL A 374 -16.07 -10.46 3.31
CA VAL A 374 -16.35 -9.28 4.15
C VAL A 374 -16.36 -8.01 3.31
N ALA A 375 -15.35 -7.82 2.46
CA ALA A 375 -15.22 -6.66 1.60
C ALA A 375 -16.36 -6.52 0.58
N ALA A 376 -16.82 -7.65 0.00
CA ALA A 376 -17.97 -7.67 -0.90
C ALA A 376 -19.27 -7.24 -0.17
N TRP A 377 -19.46 -7.67 1.08
CA TRP A 377 -20.60 -7.25 1.90
C TRP A 377 -20.52 -5.77 2.28
N GLU A 378 -19.37 -5.28 2.77
CA GLU A 378 -19.20 -3.87 3.15
C GLU A 378 -19.34 -2.95 1.92
N TYR A 379 -18.83 -3.36 0.75
CA TYR A 379 -19.06 -2.65 -0.50
C TYR A 379 -20.57 -2.55 -0.81
N PHE A 380 -21.29 -3.64 -0.75
CA PHE A 380 -22.74 -3.65 -1.02
C PHE A 380 -23.51 -2.80 -0.01
N ARG A 381 -23.21 -2.90 1.29
CA ARG A 381 -23.84 -2.08 2.33
C ARG A 381 -23.67 -0.58 2.07
N TRP A 382 -22.48 -0.20 1.59
CA TRP A 382 -22.16 1.18 1.31
C TRP A 382 -22.77 1.71 0.02
N THR A 383 -22.80 0.89 -1.04
CA THR A 383 -23.16 1.32 -2.40
C THR A 383 -24.56 0.92 -2.85
N ASN A 384 -25.13 -0.11 -2.24
CA ASN A 384 -26.35 -0.81 -2.70
C ASN A 384 -26.22 -1.37 -4.14
N ASP A 385 -25.00 -1.62 -4.63
CA ASP A 385 -24.71 -2.17 -5.97
C ASP A 385 -24.96 -3.68 -6.02
N ARG A 386 -26.24 -4.01 -6.22
CA ARG A 386 -26.70 -5.41 -6.32
C ARG A 386 -26.17 -6.12 -7.56
N GLU A 387 -25.83 -5.39 -8.62
CA GLU A 387 -25.33 -6.00 -9.86
C GLU A 387 -23.92 -6.56 -9.68
N THR A 388 -23.01 -5.75 -9.16
CA THR A 388 -21.66 -6.21 -8.81
C THR A 388 -21.72 -7.38 -7.83
N LEU A 389 -22.62 -7.35 -6.83
CA LEU A 389 -22.77 -8.44 -5.88
C LEU A 389 -23.23 -9.75 -6.56
N ARG A 390 -24.16 -9.68 -7.54
CA ARG A 390 -24.57 -10.86 -8.34
C ARG A 390 -23.41 -11.40 -9.19
N GLN A 391 -22.63 -10.52 -9.79
CA GLN A 391 -21.47 -10.91 -10.58
C GLN A 391 -20.43 -11.66 -9.75
N LEU A 392 -20.20 -11.19 -8.51
CA LEU A 392 -19.22 -11.79 -7.58
C LEU A 392 -19.75 -13.04 -6.87
N TRP A 393 -21.05 -13.35 -6.96
CA TRP A 393 -21.65 -14.43 -6.18
C TRP A 393 -20.96 -15.80 -6.34
N PRO A 394 -20.59 -16.28 -7.55
CA PRO A 394 -19.87 -17.55 -7.70
C PRO A 394 -18.53 -17.57 -6.94
N ASN A 395 -17.81 -16.45 -6.96
CA ASN A 395 -16.51 -16.32 -6.27
C ASN A 395 -16.71 -16.26 -4.74
N ILE A 396 -17.76 -15.57 -4.27
CA ILE A 396 -18.13 -15.54 -2.85
C ILE A 396 -18.48 -16.96 -2.36
N GLN A 397 -19.21 -17.74 -3.16
CA GLN A 397 -19.48 -19.14 -2.84
C GLN A 397 -18.21 -19.98 -2.77
N GLY A 398 -17.31 -19.85 -3.76
CA GLY A 398 -16.02 -20.54 -3.78
C GLY A 398 -15.17 -20.19 -2.55
N ALA A 399 -15.06 -18.91 -2.20
CA ALA A 399 -14.36 -18.44 -1.01
C ALA A 399 -14.96 -18.99 0.29
N MET A 400 -16.31 -19.07 0.38
CA MET A 400 -16.98 -19.63 1.55
C MET A 400 -16.77 -21.14 1.66
N TRP A 401 -16.78 -21.86 0.56
CA TRP A 401 -16.45 -23.29 0.58
C TRP A 401 -15.03 -23.54 1.04
N TRP A 402 -14.09 -22.74 0.55
CA TRP A 402 -12.72 -22.80 1.02
C TRP A 402 -12.63 -22.60 2.55
N CYS A 403 -13.27 -21.56 3.08
CA CYS A 403 -13.27 -21.31 4.53
C CYS A 403 -13.83 -22.53 5.31
N ARG A 404 -14.93 -23.12 4.85
CA ARG A 404 -15.55 -24.28 5.49
C ARG A 404 -14.65 -25.52 5.43
N ASP A 405 -14.02 -25.78 4.28
CA ASP A 405 -13.06 -26.87 4.13
C ASP A 405 -11.88 -26.72 5.08
N GLN A 406 -11.31 -25.52 5.18
CA GLN A 406 -10.21 -25.26 6.10
C GLN A 406 -10.63 -25.42 7.57
N MET A 407 -11.86 -25.06 7.94
CA MET A 407 -12.38 -25.31 9.28
C MET A 407 -12.51 -26.82 9.57
N LEU A 408 -12.85 -27.66 8.59
CA LEU A 408 -12.97 -29.11 8.78
C LEU A 408 -11.63 -29.80 9.01
N VAL A 409 -10.55 -29.29 8.40
CA VAL A 409 -9.22 -29.91 8.47
C VAL A 409 -8.29 -29.25 9.50
N GLY A 410 -8.57 -28.02 9.90
CA GLY A 410 -7.76 -27.27 10.83
C GLY A 410 -7.87 -27.73 12.28
N PRO A 411 -6.91 -27.38 13.14
CA PRO A 411 -6.92 -27.75 14.57
C PRO A 411 -8.17 -27.19 15.26
N ARG A 412 -8.89 -28.01 15.99
CA ARG A 412 -10.12 -27.66 16.72
C ARG A 412 -11.24 -27.04 15.86
N GLY A 413 -11.20 -27.22 14.55
CA GLY A 413 -12.20 -26.62 13.63
C GLY A 413 -11.91 -25.18 13.24
N PHE A 414 -10.66 -24.71 13.35
CA PHE A 414 -10.24 -23.37 12.99
C PHE A 414 -9.41 -23.34 11.71
N VAL A 415 -9.50 -22.25 10.96
CA VAL A 415 -8.64 -22.01 9.79
C VAL A 415 -7.20 -21.83 10.26
N ALA A 416 -6.32 -22.67 9.75
CA ALA A 416 -4.91 -22.67 10.10
C ALA A 416 -4.04 -22.76 8.83
N TYR A 417 -2.77 -22.41 8.99
CA TYR A 417 -1.79 -22.58 7.91
C TYR A 417 -0.58 -23.39 8.35
N SER A 418 -0.04 -24.09 7.40
CA SER A 418 1.33 -24.60 7.39
C SER A 418 1.89 -24.35 6.02
N ARG A 419 3.14 -23.94 5.91
CA ARG A 419 3.80 -23.79 4.62
C ARG A 419 3.82 -25.15 3.90
N VAL A 420 3.30 -25.19 2.68
CA VAL A 420 3.33 -26.38 1.81
C VAL A 420 4.40 -26.22 0.75
N SER A 421 4.46 -25.06 0.10
CA SER A 421 5.54 -24.73 -0.84
C SER A 421 6.87 -24.55 -0.12
N SER A 422 7.92 -25.23 -0.54
CA SER A 422 9.27 -25.11 0.06
C SER A 422 9.86 -23.70 -0.06
N ALA A 423 9.41 -22.92 -1.04
CA ALA A 423 9.80 -21.53 -1.28
C ALA A 423 8.72 -20.51 -0.94
N GLY A 424 7.59 -20.96 -0.36
CA GLY A 424 6.50 -20.09 0.08
C GLY A 424 6.75 -19.46 1.43
N LEU A 425 5.88 -18.53 1.83
CA LEU A 425 5.92 -17.83 3.10
C LEU A 425 5.74 -18.78 4.28
N GLU A 426 6.53 -18.60 5.32
CA GLU A 426 6.41 -19.40 6.58
C GLU A 426 5.17 -19.01 7.36
N ASN A 427 4.87 -17.71 7.43
CA ASN A 427 3.66 -17.18 8.02
C ASN A 427 2.72 -16.66 6.94
N GLN A 428 1.41 -16.95 7.04
CA GLN A 428 0.41 -16.70 6.02
C GLN A 428 -0.75 -15.81 6.51
N GLY A 429 -0.55 -15.09 7.63
CA GLY A 429 -1.42 -14.00 8.09
C GLY A 429 -0.95 -12.63 7.61
N TRP A 430 -1.54 -11.54 8.12
CA TRP A 430 -1.11 -10.20 7.76
C TRP A 430 0.31 -9.89 8.27
N LYS A 431 0.71 -10.49 9.39
CA LYS A 431 2.10 -10.56 9.82
C LYS A 431 2.70 -11.81 9.21
N ASP A 432 3.47 -11.64 8.15
CA ASP A 432 3.97 -12.74 7.31
C ASP A 432 5.49 -12.91 7.37
N SER A 433 6.23 -12.07 8.14
CA SER A 433 7.66 -12.29 8.38
C SER A 433 7.90 -13.58 9.20
N HIS A 434 9.02 -14.23 8.97
CA HIS A 434 9.36 -15.54 9.56
C HIS A 434 9.39 -15.54 11.10
N ASP A 435 9.72 -14.40 11.72
CA ASP A 435 9.97 -14.23 13.17
C ASP A 435 8.78 -13.68 13.97
N CYS A 436 7.60 -13.50 13.36
CA CYS A 436 6.55 -12.66 13.94
C CYS A 436 5.56 -13.40 14.86
N ILE A 437 5.46 -14.71 14.79
CA ILE A 437 4.51 -15.50 15.60
C ILE A 437 5.28 -16.25 16.67
N VAL A 438 5.25 -15.71 17.89
CA VAL A 438 6.09 -16.17 19.01
C VAL A 438 5.29 -16.43 20.27
N TRP A 439 5.78 -17.36 21.07
CA TRP A 439 5.36 -17.56 22.45
C TRP A 439 5.77 -16.40 23.36
N PRO A 440 5.20 -16.24 24.56
CA PRO A 440 5.60 -15.18 25.51
C PRO A 440 7.07 -15.24 25.93
N ASP A 441 7.74 -16.37 25.75
CA ASP A 441 9.18 -16.55 26.02
C ASP A 441 10.07 -16.28 24.79
N GLY A 442 9.48 -15.86 23.65
CA GLY A 442 10.18 -15.52 22.40
C GLY A 442 10.46 -16.69 21.47
N ARG A 443 10.09 -17.93 21.81
CA ARG A 443 10.18 -19.07 20.89
C ARG A 443 9.17 -18.93 19.75
N LEU A 444 9.54 -19.34 18.55
CA LEU A 444 8.60 -19.43 17.41
C LEU A 444 7.51 -20.46 17.70
N VAL A 445 6.32 -20.19 17.17
CA VAL A 445 5.18 -21.09 17.28
C VAL A 445 5.25 -22.15 16.18
N GLU A 446 5.06 -23.40 16.56
CA GLU A 446 5.07 -24.52 15.61
C GLU A 446 3.77 -24.59 14.80
N PRO A 447 3.85 -24.84 13.48
CA PRO A 447 2.67 -25.03 12.64
C PRO A 447 1.93 -26.37 12.93
N ALA A 448 0.62 -26.53 12.61
CA ALA A 448 -0.22 -25.57 11.87
C ALA A 448 -0.70 -24.45 12.81
N ILE A 449 -0.54 -23.19 12.37
CA ILE A 449 -0.86 -22.02 13.21
C ILE A 449 -2.25 -21.50 12.85
N ALA A 450 -3.13 -21.39 13.86
CA ALA A 450 -4.45 -20.79 13.70
C ALA A 450 -4.49 -19.41 14.36
N LEU A 451 -4.32 -18.36 13.59
CA LEU A 451 -4.27 -16.97 14.06
C LEU A 451 -5.65 -16.50 14.55
N ALA A 452 -5.68 -15.73 15.63
CA ALA A 452 -6.93 -15.25 16.23
C ALA A 452 -7.69 -14.29 15.29
N GLU A 453 -7.01 -13.32 14.66
CA GLU A 453 -7.63 -12.38 13.74
C GLU A 453 -8.26 -13.07 12.52
N VAL A 454 -7.63 -14.12 12.02
CA VAL A 454 -8.17 -14.91 10.90
C VAL A 454 -9.51 -15.54 11.29
N GLN A 455 -9.63 -16.07 12.53
CA GLN A 455 -10.90 -16.60 12.99
C GLN A 455 -11.96 -15.50 13.12
N GLY A 456 -11.56 -14.30 13.54
CA GLY A 456 -12.43 -13.13 13.51
C GLY A 456 -12.93 -12.80 12.09
N TYR A 457 -12.05 -12.87 11.10
CA TYR A 457 -12.42 -12.64 9.69
C TYR A 457 -13.32 -13.74 9.16
N VAL A 458 -13.09 -15.01 9.51
CA VAL A 458 -13.94 -16.13 9.12
C VAL A 458 -15.33 -15.98 9.72
N ALA A 459 -15.46 -15.63 11.00
CA ALA A 459 -16.75 -15.39 11.63
C ALA A 459 -17.53 -14.24 10.95
N ALA A 460 -16.83 -13.13 10.65
CA ALA A 460 -17.40 -12.01 9.90
C ALA A 460 -17.78 -12.42 8.47
N ALA A 461 -16.97 -13.25 7.80
CA ALA A 461 -17.25 -13.74 6.46
C ALA A 461 -18.48 -14.67 6.41
N LEU A 462 -18.65 -15.53 7.40
CA LEU A 462 -19.86 -16.37 7.55
C LEU A 462 -21.13 -15.52 7.70
N ALA A 463 -21.06 -14.48 8.54
CA ALA A 463 -22.18 -13.55 8.70
C ALA A 463 -22.42 -12.71 7.43
N ALA A 464 -21.37 -12.23 6.78
CA ALA A 464 -21.44 -11.50 5.53
C ALA A 464 -22.04 -12.38 4.41
N TYR A 465 -21.63 -13.64 4.31
CA TYR A 465 -22.17 -14.60 3.34
C TYR A 465 -23.68 -14.79 3.53
N SER A 466 -24.13 -15.01 4.78
CA SER A 466 -25.56 -15.10 5.12
C SER A 466 -26.32 -13.85 4.65
N ALA A 467 -25.80 -12.67 4.95
CA ALA A 467 -26.43 -11.41 4.58
C ALA A 467 -26.46 -11.20 3.05
N ILE A 468 -25.37 -11.55 2.34
CA ILE A 468 -25.32 -11.51 0.86
C ILE A 468 -26.33 -12.49 0.26
N ALA A 469 -26.39 -13.74 0.77
CA ALA A 469 -27.33 -14.75 0.32
C ALA A 469 -28.78 -14.27 0.49
N GLY A 470 -29.11 -13.71 1.65
CA GLY A 470 -30.40 -13.08 1.90
C GLY A 470 -30.71 -11.92 0.96
N ALA A 471 -29.76 -11.01 0.75
CA ALA A 471 -29.91 -9.90 -0.18
C ALA A 471 -30.13 -10.33 -1.63
N LEU A 472 -29.57 -11.49 -2.03
CA LEU A 472 -29.71 -12.07 -3.36
C LEU A 472 -30.87 -13.08 -3.46
N GLY A 473 -31.59 -13.37 -2.36
CA GLY A 473 -32.67 -14.36 -2.32
C GLY A 473 -32.19 -15.80 -2.51
N LYS A 474 -31.05 -16.16 -1.95
CA LYS A 474 -30.47 -17.51 -1.99
C LYS A 474 -30.97 -18.33 -0.81
N PRO A 475 -31.12 -19.69 -0.96
CA PRO A 475 -31.79 -20.56 0.03
C PRO A 475 -30.96 -20.78 1.32
N ASP A 476 -29.66 -20.65 1.29
CA ASP A 476 -28.68 -21.01 2.36
C ASP A 476 -28.42 -19.88 3.37
N ALA A 477 -29.20 -18.80 3.32
CA ALA A 477 -28.97 -17.61 4.17
C ALA A 477 -29.15 -17.92 5.68
N GLU A 478 -30.22 -18.63 6.08
CA GLU A 478 -30.51 -18.92 7.49
C GLU A 478 -29.50 -19.88 8.12
N ASP A 479 -29.17 -20.97 7.40
CA ASP A 479 -28.16 -21.94 7.85
C ASP A 479 -26.80 -21.29 8.07
N ALA A 480 -26.39 -20.39 7.16
CA ALA A 480 -25.15 -19.66 7.29
C ALA A 480 -25.12 -18.73 8.51
N ALA A 481 -26.24 -18.10 8.87
CA ALA A 481 -26.34 -17.25 10.06
C ALA A 481 -26.15 -18.04 11.36
N ILE A 482 -26.71 -19.25 11.44
CA ILE A 482 -26.53 -20.15 12.59
C ILE A 482 -25.06 -20.54 12.71
N VAL A 483 -24.44 -20.98 11.61
CA VAL A 483 -23.01 -21.35 11.59
C VAL A 483 -22.13 -20.17 12.01
N ALA A 484 -22.41 -18.96 11.56
CA ALA A 484 -21.66 -17.75 11.95
C ALA A 484 -21.69 -17.50 13.46
N SER A 485 -22.90 -17.58 14.05
CA SER A 485 -23.08 -17.39 15.49
C SER A 485 -22.38 -18.47 16.32
N ASP A 486 -22.47 -19.74 15.88
CA ASP A 486 -21.83 -20.88 16.55
C ASP A 486 -20.32 -20.77 16.47
N PHE A 487 -19.77 -20.40 15.32
CA PHE A 487 -18.34 -20.24 15.13
C PHE A 487 -17.77 -19.08 15.97
N ALA A 488 -18.46 -17.95 16.05
CA ALA A 488 -18.06 -16.83 16.91
C ALA A 488 -17.97 -17.27 18.39
N ARG A 489 -18.92 -18.06 18.89
CA ARG A 489 -18.86 -18.63 20.25
C ARG A 489 -17.69 -19.60 20.44
N GLN A 490 -17.36 -20.39 19.43
CA GLN A 490 -16.18 -21.28 19.46
C GLN A 490 -14.88 -20.48 19.53
N VAL A 491 -14.77 -19.38 18.77
CA VAL A 491 -13.64 -18.46 18.81
C VAL A 491 -13.48 -17.89 20.23
N ASP A 492 -14.54 -17.35 20.84
CA ASP A 492 -14.51 -16.83 22.20
C ASP A 492 -14.07 -17.89 23.22
N ALA A 493 -14.52 -19.14 23.05
CA ALA A 493 -14.17 -20.23 23.97
C ALA A 493 -12.70 -20.69 23.82
N ALA A 494 -12.13 -20.65 22.60
CA ALA A 494 -10.80 -21.17 22.35
C ALA A 494 -9.69 -20.10 22.47
N TYR A 495 -10.00 -18.85 22.11
CA TYR A 495 -9.02 -17.76 22.08
C TYR A 495 -9.21 -16.72 23.18
N GLY A 496 -10.35 -16.70 23.86
CA GLY A 496 -10.67 -15.72 24.90
C GLY A 496 -9.70 -15.82 26.08
N HIS A 497 -9.20 -14.64 26.52
CA HIS A 497 -8.25 -14.54 27.62
C HIS A 497 -8.60 -13.35 28.53
N GLU A 498 -8.69 -13.57 29.83
CA GLU A 498 -9.17 -12.57 30.79
C GLU A 498 -8.42 -11.23 30.74
N HIS A 499 -7.10 -11.26 30.57
CA HIS A 499 -6.26 -10.06 30.61
C HIS A 499 -5.84 -9.52 29.23
N LEU A 500 -5.75 -10.40 28.21
CA LEU A 500 -5.36 -10.00 26.85
C LEU A 500 -6.58 -9.68 25.96
N GLY A 501 -7.77 -10.12 26.38
CA GLY A 501 -8.93 -10.23 25.54
C GLY A 501 -8.87 -11.49 24.67
N TYR A 502 -7.85 -11.61 23.84
CA TYR A 502 -7.62 -12.78 22.99
C TYR A 502 -6.13 -13.13 22.93
N VAL A 503 -5.85 -14.43 22.86
CA VAL A 503 -4.50 -14.94 22.60
C VAL A 503 -4.12 -14.70 21.14
N LEU A 504 -2.82 -14.75 20.82
CA LEU A 504 -2.30 -14.51 19.48
C LEU A 504 -2.78 -15.56 18.47
N CYS A 505 -2.67 -16.85 18.85
CA CYS A 505 -3.02 -17.97 17.98
C CYS A 505 -3.22 -19.25 18.80
N LEU A 506 -3.65 -20.32 18.13
CA LEU A 506 -3.42 -21.70 18.59
C LEU A 506 -2.25 -22.27 17.80
N ASP A 507 -1.38 -23.03 18.48
CA ASP A 507 -0.27 -23.74 17.86
C ASP A 507 -0.70 -25.04 17.16
N GLY A 508 0.26 -25.79 16.60
CA GLY A 508 0.01 -27.06 15.92
C GLY A 508 -0.61 -28.17 16.79
N ALA A 509 -0.47 -28.08 18.11
CA ALA A 509 -1.15 -28.96 19.06
C ALA A 509 -2.53 -28.44 19.47
N GLY A 510 -2.90 -27.23 19.04
CA GLY A 510 -4.11 -26.52 19.40
C GLY A 510 -4.03 -25.83 20.75
N GLU A 511 -2.82 -25.62 21.30
CA GLU A 511 -2.63 -24.89 22.56
C GLU A 511 -2.63 -23.37 22.34
N PRO A 512 -3.28 -22.59 23.24
CA PRO A 512 -3.36 -21.15 23.11
C PRO A 512 -2.03 -20.47 23.42
N VAL A 513 -1.63 -19.54 22.55
CA VAL A 513 -0.40 -18.75 22.66
C VAL A 513 -0.71 -17.36 23.22
N PRO A 514 -0.53 -17.10 24.53
CA PRO A 514 -0.99 -15.86 25.17
C PRO A 514 0.03 -14.70 25.00
N THR A 515 0.49 -14.46 23.81
CA THR A 515 1.43 -13.39 23.50
C THR A 515 0.69 -12.09 23.21
N PRO A 516 0.99 -10.97 23.90
CA PRO A 516 0.36 -9.68 23.66
C PRO A 516 0.81 -9.10 22.31
N ALA A 517 -0.12 -8.98 21.39
CA ALA A 517 0.10 -8.49 20.03
C ALA A 517 -1.12 -7.70 19.52
N SER A 518 -0.93 -6.89 18.47
CA SER A 518 -1.99 -6.07 17.90
C SER A 518 -3.14 -6.87 17.28
N ASN A 519 -2.90 -8.13 16.93
CA ASN A 519 -3.88 -9.06 16.33
C ASN A 519 -5.22 -9.12 17.10
N ALA A 520 -5.21 -9.00 18.45
CA ALA A 520 -6.42 -8.98 19.27
C ALA A 520 -7.39 -7.85 18.88
N GLY A 521 -6.88 -6.71 18.35
CA GLY A 521 -7.69 -5.59 17.91
C GLY A 521 -8.53 -5.88 16.68
N HIS A 522 -8.12 -6.81 15.83
CA HIS A 522 -8.85 -7.21 14.63
C HIS A 522 -10.12 -8.02 14.95
N LEU A 523 -10.18 -8.67 16.13
CA LEU A 523 -11.43 -9.29 16.60
C LEU A 523 -12.48 -8.23 17.02
N LEU A 524 -12.02 -7.07 17.49
CA LEU A 524 -12.91 -5.92 17.70
C LEU A 524 -13.42 -5.40 16.36
N TRP A 525 -12.53 -5.24 15.38
CA TRP A 525 -12.90 -4.74 14.05
C TRP A 525 -13.89 -5.66 13.36
N SER A 526 -13.69 -6.96 13.37
CA SER A 526 -14.60 -7.95 12.77
C SER A 526 -15.96 -8.01 13.48
N GLY A 527 -16.05 -7.50 14.72
CA GLY A 527 -17.29 -7.49 15.50
C GLY A 527 -17.63 -8.83 16.13
N THR A 528 -16.69 -9.74 16.18
CA THR A 528 -16.90 -11.12 16.70
C THR A 528 -16.57 -11.25 18.19
N ALA A 529 -15.89 -10.26 18.77
CA ALA A 529 -15.44 -10.32 20.15
C ALA A 529 -16.61 -10.25 21.15
N ARG A 530 -16.59 -11.12 22.17
CA ARG A 530 -17.48 -11.01 23.32
C ARG A 530 -17.17 -9.74 24.12
N ALA A 531 -18.19 -9.07 24.65
CA ALA A 531 -18.08 -7.73 25.23
C ALA A 531 -17.01 -7.57 26.34
N ASP A 532 -16.85 -8.58 27.20
CA ASP A 532 -15.82 -8.59 28.26
C ASP A 532 -14.41 -8.76 27.69
N TYR A 533 -14.21 -9.65 26.73
CA TYR A 533 -12.95 -9.85 26.01
C TYR A 533 -12.60 -8.64 25.13
N ALA A 534 -13.60 -8.04 24.48
CA ALA A 534 -13.40 -6.80 23.73
C ALA A 534 -12.89 -5.67 24.63
N ARG A 535 -13.46 -5.55 25.85
CA ARG A 535 -12.99 -4.57 26.84
C ARG A 535 -11.56 -4.84 27.26
N ALA A 536 -11.23 -6.10 27.60
CA ALA A 536 -9.88 -6.49 27.96
C ALA A 536 -8.87 -6.19 26.84
N ALA A 537 -9.18 -6.56 25.59
CA ALA A 537 -8.35 -6.31 24.43
C ALA A 537 -8.11 -4.80 24.21
N ALA A 538 -9.19 -3.99 24.21
CA ALA A 538 -9.09 -2.55 24.00
C ALA A 538 -8.18 -1.87 25.05
N HIS A 539 -8.35 -2.22 26.32
CA HIS A 539 -7.51 -1.69 27.40
C HIS A 539 -6.07 -2.21 27.35
N ARG A 540 -5.88 -3.50 26.99
CA ARG A 540 -4.55 -4.11 26.85
C ARG A 540 -3.72 -3.46 25.76
N LEU A 541 -4.33 -3.20 24.60
CA LEU A 541 -3.68 -2.56 23.46
C LEU A 541 -3.24 -1.11 23.77
N MET A 542 -3.85 -0.45 24.73
CA MET A 542 -3.51 0.92 25.14
C MET A 542 -2.57 1.00 26.35
N GLN A 543 -2.03 -0.14 26.84
CA GLN A 543 -0.98 -0.15 27.87
C GLN A 543 0.36 0.33 27.29
N PRO A 544 1.28 0.86 28.12
CA PRO A 544 2.54 1.46 27.66
C PRO A 544 3.46 0.53 26.86
N ASP A 545 3.41 -0.78 27.13
CA ASP A 545 4.20 -1.76 26.40
C ASP A 545 3.62 -2.09 25.01
N MET A 546 2.33 -1.81 24.77
CA MET A 546 1.68 -1.91 23.46
C MET A 546 1.55 -0.56 22.75
N PHE A 547 1.08 0.47 23.46
CA PHE A 547 0.87 1.80 22.88
C PHE A 547 2.12 2.67 23.03
N SER A 548 2.79 2.94 21.90
CA SER A 548 4.03 3.74 21.85
C SER A 548 3.85 5.23 22.08
N GLY A 549 2.60 5.73 22.05
CA GLY A 549 2.28 7.17 21.96
C GLY A 549 2.12 7.67 20.53
N TRP A 550 2.62 6.94 19.54
CA TRP A 550 2.40 7.15 18.12
C TRP A 550 1.30 6.25 17.54
N GLY A 551 1.18 5.04 18.08
CA GLY A 551 0.24 4.00 17.72
C GLY A 551 0.49 2.72 18.51
N VAL A 552 -0.32 1.71 18.29
CA VAL A 552 -0.19 0.37 18.87
C VAL A 552 0.90 -0.40 18.12
N ARG A 553 1.83 -0.99 18.88
CA ARG A 553 2.89 -1.84 18.36
C ARG A 553 2.36 -3.20 17.92
N THR A 554 3.01 -3.79 16.94
CA THR A 554 2.70 -5.15 16.49
C THR A 554 2.92 -6.21 17.57
N LEU A 555 3.93 -6.03 18.43
CA LEU A 555 4.28 -6.89 19.53
C LEU A 555 4.56 -6.05 20.79
N ALA A 556 4.18 -6.55 21.97
CA ALA A 556 4.46 -5.86 23.23
C ALA A 556 5.96 -5.76 23.51
N SER A 557 6.42 -4.60 23.98
CA SER A 557 7.84 -4.36 24.28
C SER A 557 8.40 -5.19 25.44
N THR A 558 7.56 -5.91 26.15
CA THR A 558 7.92 -6.82 27.24
C THR A 558 8.19 -8.25 26.77
N VAL A 559 7.88 -8.59 25.52
CA VAL A 559 8.11 -9.94 24.96
C VAL A 559 9.56 -10.05 24.47
N PRO A 560 10.29 -11.12 24.83
CA PRO A 560 11.59 -11.42 24.24
C PRO A 560 11.49 -11.50 22.71
N GLY A 561 12.44 -10.90 22.00
CA GLY A 561 12.37 -10.75 20.52
C GLY A 561 11.69 -9.47 20.06
N TYR A 562 11.11 -8.66 20.96
CA TYR A 562 10.66 -7.32 20.60
C TYR A 562 11.80 -6.49 20.00
N ASN A 563 11.52 -5.91 18.84
CA ASN A 563 12.41 -4.98 18.18
C ASN A 563 11.57 -3.81 17.62
N PRO A 564 11.76 -2.57 18.09
CA PRO A 564 10.99 -1.43 17.59
C PRO A 564 11.19 -1.18 16.08
N LEU A 565 12.28 -1.70 15.50
CA LEU A 565 12.56 -1.72 14.06
C LEU A 565 12.36 -3.11 13.45
N GLY A 566 11.75 -4.05 14.15
CA GLY A 566 11.35 -5.34 13.58
C GLY A 566 10.10 -5.18 12.73
N TYR A 567 10.08 -5.78 11.53
CA TYR A 567 9.02 -5.58 10.55
C TYR A 567 7.63 -5.86 11.13
N HIS A 568 7.45 -7.01 11.82
CA HIS A 568 6.21 -7.36 12.54
C HIS A 568 6.42 -7.63 14.04
N THR A 569 7.61 -7.35 14.59
CA THR A 569 7.99 -7.70 15.95
C THR A 569 8.15 -6.50 16.88
N GLY A 570 7.49 -5.36 16.56
CA GLY A 570 7.51 -4.19 17.45
C GLY A 570 7.23 -2.85 16.78
N SER A 571 7.24 -2.77 15.46
CA SER A 571 6.90 -1.58 14.66
C SER A 571 5.41 -1.21 14.80
N VAL A 572 5.05 -0.04 14.28
CA VAL A 572 3.68 0.47 14.21
C VAL A 572 3.23 0.56 12.75
N TRP A 573 2.08 -0.02 12.45
CA TRP A 573 1.48 -0.06 11.11
C TRP A 573 0.21 0.78 11.07
N PRO A 574 0.09 1.75 10.16
CA PRO A 574 -1.09 2.62 10.09
C PRO A 574 -2.40 1.88 9.87
N HIS A 575 -2.47 0.91 8.95
CA HIS A 575 -3.68 0.14 8.67
C HIS A 575 -4.14 -0.72 9.85
N ASP A 576 -3.20 -1.42 10.52
CA ASP A 576 -3.47 -2.21 11.73
C ASP A 576 -4.13 -1.33 12.80
N ASN A 577 -3.57 -0.15 12.99
CA ASN A 577 -4.07 0.83 13.95
C ASN A 577 -5.42 1.43 13.56
N ALA A 578 -5.68 1.65 12.26
CA ALA A 578 -6.97 2.12 11.77
C ALA A 578 -8.07 1.06 12.00
N LEU A 579 -7.78 -0.22 11.77
CA LEU A 579 -8.68 -1.33 12.07
C LEU A 579 -8.94 -1.45 13.59
N ILE A 580 -7.89 -1.36 14.43
CA ILE A 580 -8.02 -1.35 15.90
C ILE A 580 -8.94 -0.21 16.34
N LEU A 581 -8.73 1.01 15.83
CA LEU A 581 -9.55 2.17 16.14
C LEU A 581 -11.01 1.95 15.74
N ALA A 582 -11.26 1.47 14.52
CA ALA A 582 -12.61 1.17 14.05
C ALA A 582 -13.28 0.10 14.93
N GLY A 583 -12.52 -0.90 15.37
CA GLY A 583 -12.97 -1.90 16.34
C GLY A 583 -13.32 -1.29 17.70
N MET A 584 -12.49 -0.43 18.26
CA MET A 584 -12.77 0.28 19.52
C MET A 584 -14.06 1.10 19.40
N ARG A 585 -14.26 1.80 18.27
CA ARG A 585 -15.49 2.56 17.99
C ARG A 585 -16.71 1.66 17.91
N ARG A 586 -16.59 0.50 17.29
CA ARG A 586 -17.68 -0.49 17.17
C ARG A 586 -18.20 -0.96 18.53
N TYR A 587 -17.30 -1.11 19.52
CA TYR A 587 -17.63 -1.54 20.88
C TYR A 587 -17.86 -0.39 21.87
N GLY A 588 -17.79 0.87 21.43
CA GLY A 588 -18.08 2.04 22.27
C GLY A 588 -16.95 2.46 23.20
N PHE A 589 -15.72 2.06 22.94
CA PHE A 589 -14.53 2.51 23.66
C PHE A 589 -14.01 3.83 23.10
N ASP A 590 -14.87 4.86 23.12
CA ASP A 590 -14.64 6.13 22.45
C ASP A 590 -13.41 6.86 22.94
N ASP A 591 -13.18 6.91 24.27
CA ASP A 591 -12.01 7.60 24.84
C ASP A 591 -10.69 6.97 24.39
N LEU A 592 -10.64 5.62 24.26
CA LEU A 592 -9.48 4.90 23.76
C LEU A 592 -9.29 5.15 22.25
N ALA A 593 -10.39 5.14 21.50
CA ALA A 593 -10.39 5.43 20.07
C ALA A 593 -9.96 6.87 19.78
N GLU A 594 -10.42 7.87 20.56
CA GLU A 594 -10.02 9.28 20.45
C GLU A 594 -8.52 9.44 20.69
N ARG A 595 -7.99 8.76 21.73
CA ARG A 595 -6.57 8.79 22.06
C ARG A 595 -5.72 8.18 20.92
N LEU A 596 -6.14 7.03 20.39
CA LEU A 596 -5.44 6.36 19.29
C LEU A 596 -5.52 7.18 18.00
N GLY A 597 -6.72 7.66 17.63
CA GLY A 597 -6.92 8.45 16.41
C GLY A 597 -6.16 9.77 16.42
N THR A 598 -6.11 10.45 17.57
CA THR A 598 -5.30 11.67 17.73
C THR A 598 -3.82 11.37 17.52
N ALA A 599 -3.29 10.29 18.13
CA ALA A 599 -1.90 9.88 17.97
C ALA A 599 -1.56 9.54 16.51
N LEU A 600 -2.44 8.83 15.80
CA LEU A 600 -2.24 8.49 14.38
C LEU A 600 -2.21 9.73 13.47
N ILE A 601 -3.12 10.67 13.69
CA ILE A 601 -3.16 11.92 12.91
C ILE A 601 -1.92 12.76 13.18
N GLU A 602 -1.51 12.94 14.43
CA GLU A 602 -0.30 13.67 14.79
C GLU A 602 0.95 13.00 14.19
N THR A 603 0.98 11.66 14.19
CA THR A 603 2.03 10.87 13.54
C THR A 603 2.07 11.16 12.02
N ALA A 604 0.92 11.07 11.36
CA ALA A 604 0.81 11.31 9.93
C ALA A 604 1.25 12.73 9.53
N LEU A 605 0.87 13.72 10.33
CA LEU A 605 1.27 15.13 10.13
C LEU A 605 2.77 15.38 10.35
N SER A 606 3.46 14.51 11.08
CA SER A 606 4.90 14.65 11.36
C SER A 606 5.80 14.17 10.22
N PHE A 607 5.30 13.36 9.30
CA PHE A 607 6.06 12.90 8.14
C PHE A 607 6.16 14.00 7.07
N PRO A 608 7.33 14.16 6.42
CA PRO A 608 7.51 15.12 5.34
C PRO A 608 6.44 14.94 4.25
N ASP A 609 5.87 16.04 3.79
CA ASP A 609 4.82 16.08 2.76
C ASP A 609 3.60 15.18 3.07
N TYR A 610 3.37 14.88 4.36
CA TYR A 610 2.31 13.98 4.84
C TYR A 610 2.38 12.58 4.21
N HIS A 611 3.58 12.11 3.94
CA HIS A 611 3.89 10.82 3.35
C HIS A 611 3.87 9.73 4.44
N VAL A 612 2.68 9.22 4.77
CA VAL A 612 2.55 8.11 5.73
C VAL A 612 3.20 6.85 5.15
N PRO A 613 4.29 6.34 5.74
CA PRO A 613 4.95 5.15 5.24
C PRO A 613 4.15 3.89 5.57
N GLU A 614 4.55 2.77 4.98
CA GLU A 614 4.00 1.44 5.27
C GLU A 614 3.97 1.14 6.77
N LEU A 615 5.11 1.36 7.43
CA LEU A 615 5.31 1.21 8.88
C LEU A 615 6.38 2.18 9.36
N PHE A 616 6.46 2.33 10.66
CA PHE A 616 7.50 3.11 11.34
C PHE A 616 7.86 2.46 12.68
N SER A 617 8.97 2.89 13.28
CA SER A 617 9.48 2.32 14.54
C SER A 617 8.45 2.39 15.67
N GLY A 618 8.43 1.34 16.48
CA GLY A 618 7.67 1.27 17.73
C GLY A 618 8.33 1.96 18.93
N ASP A 619 9.34 2.79 18.72
CA ASP A 619 9.95 3.60 19.79
C ASP A 619 8.90 4.43 20.53
N ALA A 620 9.06 4.57 21.86
CA ALA A 620 8.16 5.36 22.65
C ALA A 620 8.27 6.87 22.33
N ARG A 621 7.14 7.55 22.23
CA ARG A 621 7.04 8.98 21.92
C ARG A 621 7.81 9.88 22.88
N GLU A 622 7.96 9.46 24.14
CA GLU A 622 8.73 10.21 25.15
C GLU A 622 10.21 10.38 24.82
N PHE A 623 10.76 9.53 23.95
CA PHE A 623 12.16 9.57 23.53
C PHE A 623 12.40 10.36 22.24
N ARG A 624 11.34 10.74 21.50
CA ARG A 624 11.44 11.36 20.18
C ARG A 624 10.39 12.44 19.95
N ALA A 625 10.79 13.47 19.24
CA ALA A 625 9.87 14.53 18.81
C ALA A 625 9.00 14.12 17.60
N VAL A 626 9.50 13.16 16.81
CA VAL A 626 8.84 12.62 15.61
C VAL A 626 9.06 11.09 15.55
N PRO A 627 8.18 10.33 14.89
CA PRO A 627 8.37 8.89 14.71
C PRO A 627 9.66 8.58 13.96
N THR A 628 10.36 7.53 14.35
CA THR A 628 11.54 7.06 13.62
C THR A 628 11.09 6.30 12.37
N PRO A 629 11.53 6.71 11.16
CA PRO A 629 11.17 5.99 9.93
C PRO A 629 11.75 4.56 9.92
N TYR A 630 11.01 3.62 9.34
CA TYR A 630 11.55 2.29 9.02
C TYR A 630 12.37 2.38 7.72
N PRO A 631 13.62 1.86 7.70
CA PRO A 631 14.58 2.18 6.62
C PRO A 631 14.12 1.82 5.21
N VAL A 632 13.39 0.73 5.05
CA VAL A 632 12.96 0.20 3.76
C VAL A 632 11.44 0.15 3.58
N ALA A 633 10.69 0.88 4.41
CA ALA A 633 9.24 0.96 4.28
C ALA A 633 8.81 1.43 2.89
N SER A 634 7.86 0.74 2.29
CA SER A 634 7.23 1.17 1.04
C SER A 634 6.54 2.52 1.21
N ARG A 635 6.65 3.37 0.18
CA ARG A 635 6.12 4.73 0.17
C ARG A 635 5.92 5.24 -1.26
N PRO A 636 4.68 5.49 -1.74
CA PRO A 636 3.41 5.26 -1.04
C PRO A 636 3.09 3.77 -0.83
N GLN A 637 2.25 3.51 0.20
CA GLN A 637 1.66 2.21 0.47
C GLN A 637 0.14 2.37 0.56
N ALA A 638 -0.61 1.51 -0.12
CA ALA A 638 -2.05 1.64 -0.30
C ALA A 638 -2.82 1.65 1.03
N TRP A 639 -2.63 0.62 1.86
CA TRP A 639 -3.31 0.53 3.15
C TRP A 639 -2.87 1.59 4.16
N SER A 640 -1.65 2.15 4.05
CA SER A 640 -1.24 3.28 4.90
C SER A 640 -1.84 4.60 4.43
N ALA A 641 -1.94 4.80 3.11
CA ALA A 641 -2.62 5.96 2.55
C ALA A 641 -4.15 5.91 2.83
N ALA A 642 -4.76 4.71 2.77
CA ALA A 642 -6.17 4.50 3.06
C ALA A 642 -6.49 4.59 4.57
N ALA A 643 -5.53 4.31 5.44
CA ALA A 643 -5.72 4.33 6.89
C ALA A 643 -6.23 5.68 7.40
N MET A 644 -5.76 6.82 6.86
CA MET A 644 -6.24 8.13 7.28
C MET A 644 -7.71 8.37 6.93
N PRO A 645 -8.21 8.16 5.69
CA PRO A 645 -9.63 8.09 5.39
C PRO A 645 -10.42 7.15 6.31
N GLY A 646 -9.89 5.96 6.59
CA GLY A 646 -10.48 4.98 7.50
C GLY A 646 -10.63 5.50 8.94
N VAL A 647 -9.59 6.13 9.47
CA VAL A 647 -9.59 6.79 10.79
C VAL A 647 -10.68 7.86 10.86
N PHE A 648 -10.77 8.73 9.84
CA PHE A 648 -11.81 9.78 9.81
C PHE A 648 -13.21 9.17 9.70
N THR A 649 -13.43 8.16 8.85
CA THR A 649 -14.70 7.43 8.74
C THR A 649 -15.15 6.88 10.09
N ALA A 650 -14.24 6.22 10.81
CA ALA A 650 -14.52 5.62 12.12
C ALA A 650 -14.76 6.68 13.20
N MET A 651 -13.97 7.77 13.23
CA MET A 651 -14.15 8.84 14.23
C MET A 651 -15.44 9.62 13.99
N LEU A 652 -15.80 9.91 12.74
CA LEU A 652 -17.08 10.54 12.40
C LEU A 652 -18.28 9.61 12.63
N GLY A 653 -18.03 8.31 12.88
CA GLY A 653 -19.06 7.32 13.16
C GLY A 653 -19.95 6.99 11.97
N LEU A 654 -19.42 7.12 10.75
CA LEU A 654 -20.17 6.84 9.52
C LEU A 654 -20.33 5.33 9.34
N GLN A 655 -21.57 4.85 9.30
CA GLN A 655 -21.89 3.43 9.19
C GLN A 655 -23.11 3.22 8.30
N PRO A 656 -23.08 2.27 7.35
CA PRO A 656 -24.29 1.84 6.67
C PRO A 656 -25.28 1.19 7.67
N GLY A 657 -26.54 1.62 7.62
CA GLY A 657 -27.65 0.97 8.32
C GLY A 657 -28.38 -0.01 7.40
N ARG A 658 -29.73 -0.01 7.45
CA ARG A 658 -30.54 -0.69 6.43
C ARG A 658 -30.36 -0.05 5.05
N PRO A 659 -30.71 -0.70 3.94
CA PRO A 659 -30.57 -0.14 2.59
C PRO A 659 -31.09 1.28 2.48
N GLY A 660 -30.26 2.21 1.98
CA GLY A 660 -30.58 3.65 1.87
C GLY A 660 -30.45 4.45 3.19
N GLN A 661 -29.99 3.84 4.28
CA GLN A 661 -29.81 4.51 5.56
C GLN A 661 -28.34 4.67 5.92
N LEU A 662 -27.89 5.91 6.06
CA LEU A 662 -26.58 6.27 6.63
C LEU A 662 -26.77 6.59 8.13
N ARG A 663 -26.05 5.89 8.98
CA ARG A 663 -26.01 6.18 10.43
C ARG A 663 -24.75 6.98 10.75
N VAL A 664 -24.91 7.99 11.58
CA VAL A 664 -23.82 8.74 12.19
C VAL A 664 -23.87 8.46 13.69
N VAL A 665 -22.93 7.64 14.16
CA VAL A 665 -22.95 7.10 15.53
C VAL A 665 -21.92 7.80 16.39
N ARG A 666 -22.38 8.60 17.38
CA ARG A 666 -21.54 9.31 18.36
C ARG A 666 -20.31 9.98 17.68
N PRO A 667 -20.49 10.88 16.73
CA PRO A 667 -19.41 11.47 15.96
C PRO A 667 -18.39 12.17 16.86
N MET A 668 -17.11 12.02 16.54
CA MET A 668 -15.98 12.69 17.18
C MET A 668 -15.18 13.44 16.12
N LEU A 669 -14.72 14.62 16.46
CA LEU A 669 -13.75 15.34 15.64
C LEU A 669 -12.34 15.10 16.20
N PRO A 670 -11.35 14.77 15.36
CA PRO A 670 -9.96 14.64 15.79
C PRO A 670 -9.42 15.90 16.46
N GLY A 671 -8.37 15.75 17.27
CA GLY A 671 -7.82 16.82 18.10
C GLY A 671 -7.62 18.16 17.40
N GLY A 672 -8.21 19.21 17.94
CA GLY A 672 -8.07 20.59 17.47
C GLY A 672 -9.05 21.03 16.39
N ILE A 673 -9.75 20.13 15.68
CA ILE A 673 -10.77 20.48 14.68
C ILE A 673 -12.03 21.01 15.36
N GLN A 674 -12.52 22.17 14.95
CA GLN A 674 -13.77 22.76 15.41
C GLN A 674 -14.92 22.52 14.44
N SER A 675 -14.62 22.47 13.13
CA SER A 675 -15.59 22.18 12.09
C SER A 675 -15.01 21.29 11.00
N LEU A 676 -15.86 20.41 10.46
CA LEU A 676 -15.52 19.53 9.34
C LEU A 676 -16.74 19.43 8.42
N ASN A 677 -16.52 19.71 7.13
CA ASN A 677 -17.50 19.54 6.08
C ASN A 677 -17.13 18.32 5.25
N LEU A 678 -18.06 17.38 5.09
CA LEU A 678 -17.97 16.30 4.10
C LEU A 678 -18.80 16.72 2.90
N ARG A 679 -18.17 16.81 1.73
CA ARG A 679 -18.80 17.11 0.45
C ARG A 679 -18.73 15.89 -0.47
N ASN A 680 -19.78 15.68 -1.25
CA ASN A 680 -19.89 14.56 -2.19
C ASN A 680 -19.68 13.18 -1.53
N LEU A 681 -20.12 13.00 -0.28
CA LEU A 681 -20.06 11.68 0.35
C LEU A 681 -20.91 10.70 -0.46
N ALA A 682 -20.23 9.75 -1.13
CA ALA A 682 -20.88 8.74 -1.93
C ALA A 682 -21.52 7.67 -1.04
N PHE A 683 -22.85 7.48 -1.13
CA PHE A 683 -23.57 6.47 -0.37
C PHE A 683 -24.82 6.01 -1.14
N ALA A 684 -25.04 4.70 -1.22
CA ALA A 684 -26.19 4.07 -1.87
C ALA A 684 -26.44 4.55 -3.33
N GLY A 685 -25.37 4.86 -4.06
CA GLY A 685 -25.44 5.34 -5.45
C GLY A 685 -25.71 6.82 -5.62
N GLU A 686 -25.85 7.56 -4.52
CA GLU A 686 -26.11 8.98 -4.47
C GLU A 686 -24.98 9.73 -3.75
N THR A 687 -25.08 11.07 -3.69
CA THR A 687 -24.14 11.90 -2.92
C THR A 687 -24.85 12.80 -1.93
N LEU A 688 -24.28 12.97 -0.74
CA LEU A 688 -24.79 13.84 0.31
C LEU A 688 -23.67 14.71 0.91
N ASP A 689 -24.06 15.81 1.58
CA ASP A 689 -23.13 16.71 2.25
C ASP A 689 -23.51 16.82 3.73
N LEU A 690 -22.51 16.63 4.61
CA LEU A 690 -22.65 16.67 6.06
C LEU A 690 -21.70 17.69 6.67
N ILE A 691 -22.17 18.42 7.68
CA ILE A 691 -21.36 19.37 8.45
C ILE A 691 -21.29 18.92 9.89
N PHE A 692 -20.07 18.77 10.40
CA PHE A 692 -19.80 18.44 11.80
C PHE A 692 -19.25 19.66 12.51
N ARG A 693 -19.79 20.00 13.69
CA ARG A 693 -19.30 21.13 14.50
C ARG A 693 -19.11 20.71 15.94
N ARG A 694 -17.96 21.02 16.52
CA ARG A 694 -17.67 20.78 17.93
C ARG A 694 -18.49 21.73 18.81
N GLN A 695 -19.19 21.19 19.78
CA GLN A 695 -19.95 21.91 20.79
C GLN A 695 -19.53 21.39 22.18
N GLY A 696 -18.44 21.93 22.71
CA GLY A 696 -17.84 21.42 23.94
C GLY A 696 -17.31 19.98 23.76
N ARG A 697 -17.91 19.03 24.48
CA ARG A 697 -17.58 17.59 24.35
C ARG A 697 -18.39 16.84 23.29
N HIS A 698 -19.40 17.50 22.72
CA HIS A 698 -20.26 16.89 21.70
C HIS A 698 -19.95 17.41 20.31
N VAL A 699 -20.36 16.66 19.31
CA VAL A 699 -20.31 17.08 17.92
C VAL A 699 -21.73 17.11 17.38
N SER A 700 -22.18 18.27 16.92
CA SER A 700 -23.43 18.39 16.18
C SER A 700 -23.22 18.03 14.71
N VAL A 701 -24.23 17.46 14.10
CA VAL A 701 -24.23 17.08 12.68
C VAL A 701 -25.40 17.76 12.00
N GLU A 702 -25.12 18.46 10.92
CA GLU A 702 -26.09 19.09 10.04
C GLU A 702 -26.04 18.40 8.69
N VAL A 703 -27.19 18.07 8.14
CA VAL A 703 -27.33 17.52 6.79
C VAL A 703 -27.62 18.69 5.86
N GLU A 704 -26.63 19.10 5.07
CA GLU A 704 -26.76 20.26 4.18
C GLU A 704 -27.39 19.89 2.83
N ARG A 705 -27.01 18.73 2.30
CA ARG A 705 -27.59 18.17 1.06
C ARG A 705 -27.89 16.69 1.26
N GLN A 706 -29.14 16.30 1.03
CA GLN A 706 -29.61 14.92 1.16
C GLN A 706 -30.56 14.58 0.01
N PRO A 707 -30.24 13.57 -0.81
CA PRO A 707 -31.20 12.99 -1.75
C PRO A 707 -32.37 12.35 -1.01
N GLY A 708 -33.58 12.42 -1.56
CA GLY A 708 -34.79 11.86 -0.93
C GLY A 708 -34.78 10.33 -0.77
N SER A 709 -33.86 9.63 -1.45
CA SER A 709 -33.63 8.18 -1.36
C SER A 709 -32.77 7.77 -0.17
N ILE A 710 -32.11 8.71 0.54
CA ILE A 710 -31.21 8.44 1.65
C ILE A 710 -31.84 8.97 2.95
N GLU A 711 -31.82 8.13 3.98
CA GLU A 711 -32.14 8.52 5.36
C GLU A 711 -30.84 8.68 6.17
N VAL A 712 -30.61 9.85 6.78
CA VAL A 712 -29.50 10.07 7.70
C VAL A 712 -30.01 9.98 9.14
N VAL A 713 -29.46 9.02 9.91
CA VAL A 713 -29.87 8.76 11.30
C VAL A 713 -28.73 9.07 12.25
N LEU A 714 -28.96 10.04 13.14
CA LEU A 714 -28.01 10.35 14.22
C LEU A 714 -28.31 9.43 15.41
N SER A 715 -27.29 8.71 15.88
CA SER A 715 -27.42 7.75 16.98
C SER A 715 -26.43 8.04 18.10
N GLN A 716 -26.93 8.10 19.33
CA GLN A 716 -26.11 8.13 20.55
C GLN A 716 -25.86 6.73 21.12
N ALA A 717 -26.58 5.72 20.63
CA ALA A 717 -26.40 4.33 21.03
C ALA A 717 -25.66 3.53 19.96
N TYR A 718 -24.72 2.71 20.37
CA TYR A 718 -24.16 1.69 19.48
C TYR A 718 -25.25 0.63 19.17
N PRO A 719 -25.23 0.02 17.98
CA PRO A 719 -26.01 -1.19 17.74
C PRO A 719 -25.66 -2.20 18.84
N GLY A 720 -26.67 -2.86 19.43
CA GLY A 720 -26.46 -3.78 20.54
C GLY A 720 -25.39 -4.84 20.20
N HIS A 721 -24.57 -5.18 21.16
CA HIS A 721 -23.55 -6.24 21.04
C HIS A 721 -24.26 -7.56 20.67
N GLY A 722 -23.95 -8.14 19.54
CA GLY A 722 -24.56 -9.38 19.03
C GLY A 722 -25.45 -9.21 17.81
N ALA A 723 -25.70 -8.00 17.33
CA ALA A 723 -26.38 -7.79 16.07
C ALA A 723 -25.36 -7.69 14.92
N ILE A 724 -24.75 -8.83 14.54
CA ILE A 724 -24.61 -9.11 13.12
C ILE A 724 -26.06 -9.39 12.68
N GLY A 725 -26.86 -8.36 12.62
CA GLY A 725 -28.24 -8.46 12.13
C GLY A 725 -28.24 -8.54 10.62
N PRO A 726 -29.24 -9.23 10.04
CA PRO A 726 -29.37 -9.44 8.61
C PRO A 726 -29.44 -8.16 7.81
#